data_93f5c717fb82ccaab390b285ffda5c82
#
_entry.id   93f5c717fb82ccaab390b285ffda5c82
#
_cell.length_a   1.000
_cell.length_b   1.000
_cell.length_c   1.000
_cell.angle_alpha   90.00
_cell.angle_beta   90.00
_cell.angle_gamma   90.00
#
_symmetry.space_group_name_H-M   'P 1'
#
loop_
_entity.id
_entity.type
_entity.pdbx_description
1 polymer ?
#
loop_
_entity_poly.entity_id
_entity_poly.type
_entity_poly.pdbx_seq_one_letter_code
_entity_poly.pdbx_strand_id
1 'polypeptide(L)'
;MNCKKIIICIALGMAGFAANLSATEPATAIKSHKAVDAAAPNVYWTDANGQVSYNINAKTAPVVKIALNLFENDMKGVTGYAAKQKTTAPIQIFQLDLLSNKEFSSLEKLGAPVQKIITTKDAYFIGVRKKKLIVVGSNARGTAYAILELSKMAGVSPWSDWYDLKPQPRKSIFTPVDQQWIGIPRIEFRGLALNGSKWMNPQNYSRIARLMLRLKCNTLWQVAGKHDATYNKAVVDSFDICIADNYRVTEWTGKKHKKKHRKTLENVKMVCDNAEMPIENVAPGLVLDMLNNRDYLETKSERREKSHRHEAHNDEDCAWIANVTNPKKAPLQLAMMSDLAWNPYALKAGIRNYLQSWLNNLFGSIAGKKIQPLMEEYYRLTSIRQPAYMAMPYGDTEFHSGEFGNELERFLYNYDLLKTKTVNIEKTLPANQRDGFFEIVKYPIFSAALIAEKELEAQEARDIARPGLFQKDDEAKAAAAVSLSAYNTLKQLNAYYLRLGKGKWSNFITINGAEMQAPQLPGTLSANEIKRLKGEAFDRDQDLQPLVNFTKPIIAKNAYDYTSYTKAPAPKGQAAQEIELKPLLGHSNKAVKLPKGASLRYKFASSQIGDARFTLAVIPSYLSNAKNMRVSVSIDNAQPVVCQMKEDTSSKDGKFSIWRGQVLKSFYVTLLDGYHTIVIKALDDNVIIDQWALDFDVDREYYVFPVLK
;
A
#
# COMPACT_ATOMS: atom_id res chain seq x y z
N MET A 1 -44.75 -36.13 3.27
CA MET A 1 -45.80 -35.18 3.68
C MET A 1 -45.30 -33.77 3.45
N ASN A 2 -46.07 -33.07 2.63
CA ASN A 2 -45.84 -31.67 2.21
C ASN A 2 -45.87 -30.68 3.36
N CYS A 3 -45.08 -29.61 3.27
CA CYS A 3 -45.63 -28.26 3.51
C CYS A 3 -44.75 -27.21 2.78
N LYS A 4 -45.46 -26.53 1.92
CA LYS A 4 -45.05 -25.42 1.06
C LYS A 4 -45.05 -24.08 1.83
N LYS A 5 -44.19 -23.16 1.36
CA LYS A 5 -44.36 -21.70 1.18
C LYS A 5 -44.93 -20.86 2.32
N ILE A 6 -44.18 -19.79 2.65
CA ILE A 6 -44.80 -18.44 2.67
C ILE A 6 -43.65 -17.42 2.35
N ILE A 7 -43.87 -16.69 1.26
CA ILE A 7 -43.19 -15.44 0.87
C ILE A 7 -44.08 -14.33 1.47
N ILE A 8 -43.50 -13.38 2.19
CA ILE A 8 -44.18 -12.10 2.49
C ILE A 8 -43.22 -10.98 2.04
N CYS A 9 -43.66 -10.30 0.97
CA CYS A 9 -43.20 -8.98 0.59
C CYS A 9 -43.78 -7.94 1.56
N ILE A 10 -42.91 -7.04 2.09
CA ILE A 10 -43.36 -5.75 2.59
C ILE A 10 -42.56 -4.68 1.85
N ALA A 11 -43.26 -4.06 0.90
CA ALA A 11 -42.92 -2.78 0.32
C ALA A 11 -43.82 -1.70 0.92
N LEU A 12 -43.22 -0.66 1.48
CA LEU A 12 -43.80 0.66 1.79
C LEU A 12 -42.59 1.49 2.29
N GLY A 13 -42.05 2.48 1.67
CA GLY A 13 -42.70 3.71 1.22
C GLY A 13 -42.25 4.83 2.16
N MET A 14 -41.13 5.54 1.85
CA MET A 14 -40.91 6.92 2.28
C MET A 14 -40.25 7.69 1.14
N ALA A 15 -41.08 8.47 0.48
CA ALA A 15 -40.67 9.57 -0.36
C ALA A 15 -40.34 10.79 0.54
N GLY A 16 -39.31 11.53 0.22
CA GLY A 16 -39.20 12.85 0.79
C GLY A 16 -37.76 13.44 0.81
N PHE A 17 -37.56 14.42 -0.07
CA PHE A 17 -36.48 15.40 -0.11
C PHE A 17 -35.15 14.98 -0.76
N ALA A 18 -35.14 15.02 -2.09
CA ALA A 18 -33.94 15.20 -2.89
C ALA A 18 -33.57 16.69 -2.88
N ALA A 19 -32.58 17.07 -2.10
CA ALA A 19 -31.85 18.30 -2.33
C ALA A 19 -30.82 18.03 -3.46
N ASN A 20 -31.02 18.68 -4.60
CA ASN A 20 -30.10 18.68 -5.73
C ASN A 20 -28.78 19.36 -5.32
N LEU A 21 -27.81 18.59 -4.87
CA LEU A 21 -26.41 18.93 -4.91
C LEU A 21 -25.80 18.09 -6.04
N SER A 22 -25.55 18.71 -7.17
CA SER A 22 -24.78 18.13 -8.27
C SER A 22 -23.35 17.91 -7.81
N ALA A 23 -23.12 16.77 -7.15
CA ALA A 23 -21.77 16.28 -6.87
C ALA A 23 -21.15 15.83 -8.20
N THR A 24 -20.16 16.57 -8.67
CA THR A 24 -19.27 16.14 -9.73
C THR A 24 -18.61 14.84 -9.31
N GLU A 25 -19.00 13.70 -9.91
CA GLU A 25 -18.40 12.40 -9.66
C GLU A 25 -16.89 12.45 -9.99
N PRO A 26 -16.03 11.84 -9.14
CA PRO A 26 -14.60 11.84 -9.36
C PRO A 26 -14.20 10.99 -10.57
N ALA A 27 -13.17 11.43 -11.28
CA ALA A 27 -12.62 10.81 -12.50
C ALA A 27 -12.08 9.36 -12.32
N THR A 28 -12.29 8.72 -11.18
CA THR A 28 -11.81 7.38 -10.85
C THR A 28 -12.91 6.33 -10.64
N ALA A 29 -14.17 6.68 -10.75
CA ALA A 29 -15.24 5.68 -10.71
C ALA A 29 -15.40 5.04 -12.10
N ILE A 30 -14.60 4.03 -12.41
CA ILE A 30 -14.95 3.08 -13.46
C ILE A 30 -16.10 2.24 -12.90
N LYS A 31 -17.33 2.65 -13.20
CA LYS A 31 -18.49 1.78 -13.02
C LYS A 31 -18.22 0.53 -13.84
N SER A 32 -18.25 -0.64 -13.20
CA SER A 32 -18.30 -1.93 -13.88
C SER A 32 -19.35 -1.79 -14.98
N HIS A 33 -18.98 -2.15 -16.22
CA HIS A 33 -19.87 -2.08 -17.36
C HIS A 33 -21.14 -2.89 -17.08
N LYS A 34 -22.20 -2.24 -16.58
CA LYS A 34 -23.56 -2.70 -16.86
C LYS A 34 -23.73 -2.55 -18.36
N ALA A 35 -24.39 -3.53 -18.98
CA ALA A 35 -24.74 -3.45 -20.39
C ALA A 35 -25.31 -2.04 -20.66
N VAL A 36 -24.61 -1.28 -21.48
CA VAL A 36 -24.99 0.09 -21.84
C VAL A 36 -26.27 -0.02 -22.66
N ASP A 37 -27.31 0.66 -22.20
CA ASP A 37 -28.55 0.81 -22.95
C ASP A 37 -28.22 1.30 -24.38
N ALA A 38 -28.64 0.56 -25.39
CA ALA A 38 -28.26 0.80 -26.77
C ALA A 38 -28.81 2.12 -27.37
N ALA A 39 -29.46 2.97 -26.55
CA ALA A 39 -30.19 4.15 -26.97
C ALA A 39 -29.40 5.48 -26.87
N ALA A 40 -28.28 5.57 -26.13
CA ALA A 40 -27.51 6.81 -26.03
C ALA A 40 -26.55 6.96 -27.22
N PRO A 41 -26.51 8.11 -27.91
CA PRO A 41 -25.56 8.33 -28.99
C PRO A 41 -24.13 8.30 -28.46
N ASN A 42 -23.26 7.52 -29.10
CA ASN A 42 -21.86 7.33 -28.71
C ASN A 42 -20.93 8.06 -29.69
N VAL A 43 -19.78 8.52 -29.18
CA VAL A 43 -18.66 8.97 -30.03
C VAL A 43 -17.63 7.84 -30.10
N TYR A 44 -17.54 7.21 -31.27
CA TYR A 44 -16.55 6.15 -31.52
C TYR A 44 -15.17 6.77 -31.76
N TRP A 45 -14.15 6.22 -31.10
CA TRP A 45 -12.74 6.60 -31.30
C TRP A 45 -12.16 5.86 -32.50
N THR A 46 -12.70 4.68 -32.78
CA THR A 46 -12.29 3.78 -33.85
C THR A 46 -13.12 4.02 -35.12
N ASP A 47 -12.46 3.93 -36.28
CA ASP A 47 -13.13 3.76 -37.55
C ASP A 47 -13.61 2.31 -37.75
N ALA A 48 -14.21 1.99 -38.93
CA ALA A 48 -14.70 0.67 -39.26
C ALA A 48 -13.62 -0.43 -39.22
N ASN A 49 -12.36 -0.07 -39.37
CA ASN A 49 -11.22 -0.99 -39.33
C ASN A 49 -10.62 -1.16 -37.93
N GLY A 50 -11.16 -0.50 -36.90
CA GLY A 50 -10.62 -0.50 -35.53
C GLY A 50 -9.49 0.50 -35.31
N GLN A 51 -9.18 1.38 -36.26
CA GLN A 51 -8.14 2.38 -36.16
C GLN A 51 -8.61 3.58 -35.33
N VAL A 52 -7.97 3.84 -34.20
CA VAL A 52 -8.17 5.06 -33.39
C VAL A 52 -7.49 6.25 -34.06
N SER A 53 -8.15 7.40 -34.06
CA SER A 53 -7.55 8.62 -34.57
C SER A 53 -7.78 9.81 -33.63
N TYR A 54 -6.80 10.72 -33.63
CA TYR A 54 -6.79 11.94 -32.82
C TYR A 54 -6.27 13.12 -33.66
N ASN A 55 -6.57 14.35 -33.23
CA ASN A 55 -6.02 15.58 -33.77
C ASN A 55 -5.46 16.44 -32.63
N ILE A 56 -4.30 17.01 -32.87
CA ILE A 56 -3.64 17.95 -31.95
C ILE A 56 -2.82 18.95 -32.72
N ASN A 57 -2.61 20.13 -32.17
CA ASN A 57 -1.75 21.16 -32.77
C ASN A 57 -0.29 20.66 -32.88
N ALA A 58 0.37 20.93 -33.98
CA ALA A 58 1.76 20.51 -34.25
C ALA A 58 2.80 21.12 -33.27
N LYS A 59 2.49 22.23 -32.62
CA LYS A 59 3.39 22.90 -31.65
C LYS A 59 3.21 22.31 -30.25
N THR A 60 3.59 21.04 -30.05
CA THR A 60 3.44 20.37 -28.76
C THR A 60 4.77 20.28 -28.01
N ALA A 61 4.70 20.36 -26.67
CA ALA A 61 5.84 20.17 -25.77
C ALA A 61 6.36 18.69 -25.82
N PRO A 62 7.64 18.46 -25.45
CA PRO A 62 8.19 17.10 -25.42
C PRO A 62 7.36 16.10 -24.62
N VAL A 63 6.87 16.47 -23.43
CA VAL A 63 6.04 15.60 -22.59
C VAL A 63 4.73 15.17 -23.26
N VAL A 64 4.12 16.08 -24.06
CA VAL A 64 2.90 15.77 -24.82
C VAL A 64 3.23 14.79 -25.96
N LYS A 65 4.36 14.95 -26.65
CA LYS A 65 4.82 13.99 -27.68
C LYS A 65 5.06 12.60 -27.06
N ILE A 66 5.66 12.54 -25.87
CA ILE A 66 5.84 11.29 -25.15
C ILE A 66 4.50 10.64 -24.83
N ALA A 67 3.53 11.42 -24.31
CA ALA A 67 2.20 10.92 -23.98
C ALA A 67 1.45 10.42 -25.22
N LEU A 68 1.56 11.11 -26.37
CA LEU A 68 0.99 10.65 -27.64
C LEU A 68 1.61 9.32 -28.11
N ASN A 69 2.93 9.22 -28.03
CA ASN A 69 3.64 7.98 -28.42
C ASN A 69 3.22 6.79 -27.51
N LEU A 70 3.05 7.04 -26.22
CA LEU A 70 2.52 6.03 -25.30
C LEU A 70 1.07 5.66 -25.67
N PHE A 71 0.20 6.64 -25.93
CA PHE A 71 -1.18 6.41 -26.33
C PHE A 71 -1.28 5.63 -27.65
N GLU A 72 -0.47 5.98 -28.67
CA GLU A 72 -0.43 5.26 -29.95
C GLU A 72 -0.08 3.78 -29.75
N ASN A 73 0.93 3.49 -28.92
CA ASN A 73 1.31 2.12 -28.59
C ASN A 73 0.26 1.39 -27.74
N ASP A 74 -0.39 2.10 -26.80
CA ASP A 74 -1.47 1.56 -26.00
C ASP A 74 -2.65 1.13 -26.89
N MET A 75 -3.03 1.97 -27.84
CA MET A 75 -4.10 1.65 -28.80
C MET A 75 -3.73 0.46 -29.68
N LYS A 76 -2.46 0.33 -30.08
CA LYS A 76 -1.99 -0.88 -30.77
C LYS A 76 -2.20 -2.14 -29.93
N GLY A 77 -1.97 -2.05 -28.61
CA GLY A 77 -2.24 -3.16 -27.70
C GLY A 77 -3.73 -3.49 -27.55
N VAL A 78 -4.60 -2.49 -27.62
CA VAL A 78 -6.06 -2.64 -27.43
C VAL A 78 -6.77 -3.06 -28.71
N THR A 79 -6.47 -2.41 -29.86
CA THR A 79 -7.23 -2.60 -31.11
C THR A 79 -6.46 -3.35 -32.19
N GLY A 80 -5.17 -3.59 -31.98
CA GLY A 80 -4.26 -4.13 -33.02
C GLY A 80 -3.58 -3.04 -33.87
N TYR A 81 -4.05 -1.77 -33.80
CA TYR A 81 -3.55 -0.67 -34.62
C TYR A 81 -3.11 0.51 -33.75
N ALA A 82 -1.92 1.04 -34.03
CA ALA A 82 -1.47 2.28 -33.37
C ALA A 82 -2.40 3.43 -33.74
N ALA A 83 -2.73 4.30 -32.77
CA ALA A 83 -3.52 5.49 -33.08
C ALA A 83 -2.80 6.41 -34.06
N LYS A 84 -3.57 7.13 -34.90
CA LYS A 84 -3.01 8.03 -35.93
C LYS A 84 -3.55 9.44 -35.82
N GLN A 85 -2.69 10.41 -36.07
CA GLN A 85 -3.10 11.80 -36.17
C GLN A 85 -3.82 12.03 -37.51
N LYS A 86 -5.05 12.61 -37.44
CA LYS A 86 -5.87 13.02 -38.59
C LYS A 86 -6.65 14.28 -38.21
N THR A 87 -6.73 15.25 -39.11
CA THR A 87 -7.47 16.54 -38.87
C THR A 87 -8.96 16.32 -38.60
N THR A 88 -9.55 15.33 -39.25
CA THR A 88 -10.98 14.96 -39.11
C THR A 88 -11.27 14.01 -37.94
N ALA A 89 -10.27 13.64 -37.16
CA ALA A 89 -10.39 12.67 -36.07
C ALA A 89 -11.57 12.97 -35.10
N PRO A 90 -12.18 11.92 -34.52
CA PRO A 90 -13.19 12.08 -33.48
C PRO A 90 -12.63 12.64 -32.17
N ILE A 91 -11.37 12.37 -31.85
CA ILE A 91 -10.69 12.90 -30.67
C ILE A 91 -9.96 14.19 -31.05
N GLN A 92 -10.31 15.30 -30.40
CA GLN A 92 -9.70 16.62 -30.60
C GLN A 92 -9.01 17.07 -29.32
N ILE A 93 -7.69 17.25 -29.36
CA ILE A 93 -6.84 17.55 -28.20
C ILE A 93 -6.36 18.99 -28.28
N PHE A 94 -6.52 19.72 -27.17
CA PHE A 94 -6.16 21.13 -27.04
C PHE A 94 -5.30 21.37 -25.79
N GLN A 95 -4.28 22.20 -25.93
CA GLN A 95 -3.45 22.68 -24.82
C GLN A 95 -3.73 24.20 -24.66
N LEU A 96 -4.34 24.59 -23.54
CA LEU A 96 -4.92 25.94 -23.36
C LEU A 96 -3.88 27.08 -23.46
N ASP A 97 -2.69 26.89 -22.90
CA ASP A 97 -1.61 27.89 -22.92
C ASP A 97 -0.96 28.10 -24.31
N LEU A 98 -1.36 27.31 -25.30
CA LEU A 98 -0.95 27.47 -26.71
C LEU A 98 -2.05 28.01 -27.63
N LEU A 99 -3.27 28.19 -27.13
CA LEU A 99 -4.41 28.63 -27.94
C LEU A 99 -4.40 30.13 -28.13
N SER A 100 -4.88 30.54 -29.30
CA SER A 100 -5.30 31.95 -29.54
C SER A 100 -6.60 32.24 -28.81
N ASN A 101 -6.88 33.53 -28.55
CA ASN A 101 -8.13 33.97 -27.93
C ASN A 101 -9.38 33.48 -28.68
N LYS A 102 -9.30 33.37 -30.00
CA LYS A 102 -10.38 32.87 -30.86
C LYS A 102 -10.65 31.38 -30.63
N GLU A 103 -9.60 30.57 -30.53
CA GLU A 103 -9.72 29.10 -30.25
C GLU A 103 -10.23 28.88 -28.84
N PHE A 104 -9.72 29.62 -27.87
CA PHE A 104 -10.18 29.55 -26.47
C PHE A 104 -11.68 29.87 -26.38
N SER A 105 -12.15 30.99 -26.95
CA SER A 105 -13.56 31.33 -26.96
C SER A 105 -14.41 30.30 -27.72
N SER A 106 -13.84 29.65 -28.73
CA SER A 106 -14.54 28.58 -29.45
C SER A 106 -14.77 27.35 -28.56
N LEU A 107 -13.80 26.98 -27.71
CA LEU A 107 -13.95 25.88 -26.74
C LEU A 107 -14.98 26.21 -25.67
N GLU A 108 -15.03 27.46 -25.19
CA GLU A 108 -16.06 27.88 -24.24
C GLU A 108 -17.46 27.78 -24.84
N LYS A 109 -17.64 28.26 -26.08
CA LYS A 109 -18.91 28.13 -26.82
C LYS A 109 -19.33 26.70 -27.08
N LEU A 110 -18.37 25.77 -27.12
CA LEU A 110 -18.64 24.34 -27.15
C LEU A 110 -19.05 23.75 -25.79
N GLY A 111 -19.01 24.52 -24.71
CA GLY A 111 -19.34 24.09 -23.36
C GLY A 111 -18.23 23.30 -22.67
N ALA A 112 -16.97 23.45 -23.09
CA ALA A 112 -15.84 22.96 -22.34
C ALA A 112 -15.54 23.90 -21.17
N PRO A 113 -15.29 23.40 -19.94
CA PRO A 113 -15.13 24.24 -18.74
C PRO A 113 -13.71 24.84 -18.65
N VAL A 114 -13.30 25.56 -19.73
CA VAL A 114 -11.93 26.06 -19.89
C VAL A 114 -11.51 27.02 -18.78
N GLN A 115 -12.43 27.90 -18.33
CA GLN A 115 -12.17 28.84 -17.23
C GLN A 115 -11.88 28.14 -15.92
N LYS A 116 -12.51 26.97 -15.66
CA LYS A 116 -12.31 26.19 -14.44
C LYS A 116 -10.94 25.52 -14.39
N ILE A 117 -10.41 25.09 -15.55
CA ILE A 117 -9.17 24.32 -15.62
C ILE A 117 -7.93 25.19 -15.87
N ILE A 118 -8.06 26.34 -16.54
CA ILE A 118 -6.90 27.19 -16.91
C ILE A 118 -6.17 27.76 -15.71
N THR A 119 -6.88 28.00 -14.61
CA THR A 119 -6.32 28.56 -13.37
C THR A 119 -5.56 27.55 -12.54
N THR A 120 -5.68 26.25 -12.86
CA THR A 120 -5.03 25.18 -12.12
C THR A 120 -4.00 24.46 -12.99
N LYS A 121 -2.75 24.43 -12.53
CA LYS A 121 -1.69 23.65 -13.20
C LYS A 121 -2.07 22.18 -13.27
N ASP A 122 -1.68 21.52 -14.36
CA ASP A 122 -1.86 20.11 -14.60
C ASP A 122 -3.32 19.63 -14.71
N ALA A 123 -4.30 20.55 -14.69
CA ALA A 123 -5.71 20.22 -14.83
C ALA A 123 -6.08 19.84 -16.26
N TYR A 124 -7.15 19.05 -16.41
CA TYR A 124 -7.68 18.67 -17.72
C TYR A 124 -9.19 18.45 -17.73
N PHE A 125 -9.74 18.44 -18.93
CA PHE A 125 -11.12 18.08 -19.23
C PHE A 125 -11.16 17.07 -20.37
N ILE A 126 -12.05 16.07 -20.28
CA ILE A 126 -12.40 15.12 -21.35
C ILE A 126 -13.92 15.06 -21.39
N GLY A 127 -14.53 15.26 -22.55
CA GLY A 127 -15.98 15.18 -22.67
C GLY A 127 -16.47 15.29 -24.10
N VAL A 128 -17.64 14.74 -24.38
CA VAL A 128 -18.22 14.79 -25.73
C VAL A 128 -18.89 16.14 -25.96
N ARG A 129 -18.54 16.79 -27.07
CA ARG A 129 -19.15 18.05 -27.56
C ARG A 129 -19.29 17.99 -29.10
N LYS A 130 -20.48 18.27 -29.60
CA LYS A 130 -20.77 18.28 -31.06
C LYS A 130 -20.26 17.01 -31.77
N LYS A 131 -20.59 15.83 -31.25
CA LYS A 131 -20.20 14.52 -31.80
C LYS A 131 -18.67 14.28 -31.88
N LYS A 132 -17.87 15.01 -31.10
CA LYS A 132 -16.44 14.82 -30.96
C LYS A 132 -16.06 14.68 -29.49
N LEU A 133 -15.04 13.90 -29.20
CA LEU A 133 -14.43 13.82 -27.89
C LEU A 133 -13.41 14.97 -27.78
N ILE A 134 -13.73 15.94 -26.97
CA ILE A 134 -12.91 17.12 -26.71
C ILE A 134 -12.04 16.84 -25.50
N VAL A 135 -10.74 16.96 -25.66
CA VAL A 135 -9.70 16.72 -24.65
C VAL A 135 -8.92 18.02 -24.48
N VAL A 136 -8.91 18.58 -23.28
CA VAL A 136 -8.31 19.88 -23.02
C VAL A 136 -7.40 19.79 -21.80
N GLY A 137 -6.12 20.15 -21.93
CA GLY A 137 -5.20 20.31 -20.80
C GLY A 137 -4.93 21.79 -20.52
N SER A 138 -4.78 22.15 -19.24
CA SER A 138 -4.46 23.53 -18.83
C SER A 138 -3.06 23.96 -19.28
N ASN A 139 -2.11 23.03 -19.29
CA ASN A 139 -0.72 23.19 -19.68
C ASN A 139 -0.21 21.90 -20.37
N ALA A 140 1.08 21.81 -20.65
CA ALA A 140 1.69 20.65 -21.30
C ALA A 140 1.49 19.34 -20.50
N ARG A 141 1.71 19.36 -19.15
CA ARG A 141 1.49 18.19 -18.30
C ARG A 141 0.02 17.81 -18.21
N GLY A 142 -0.88 18.78 -18.01
CA GLY A 142 -2.33 18.53 -18.00
C GLY A 142 -2.82 17.90 -19.30
N THR A 143 -2.27 18.33 -20.45
CA THR A 143 -2.54 17.71 -21.76
C THR A 143 -2.02 16.29 -21.83
N ALA A 144 -0.80 16.04 -21.38
CA ALA A 144 -0.22 14.69 -21.33
C ALA A 144 -1.01 13.74 -20.41
N TYR A 145 -1.46 14.23 -19.25
CA TYR A 145 -2.32 13.46 -18.34
C TYR A 145 -3.68 13.13 -18.95
N ALA A 146 -4.29 14.08 -19.67
CA ALA A 146 -5.54 13.84 -20.37
C ALA A 146 -5.39 12.77 -21.46
N ILE A 147 -4.30 12.80 -22.24
CA ILE A 147 -3.99 11.79 -23.26
C ILE A 147 -3.84 10.40 -22.62
N LEU A 148 -3.13 10.29 -21.50
CA LEU A 148 -2.95 9.01 -20.80
C LEU A 148 -4.20 8.56 -20.03
N GLU A 149 -5.10 9.49 -19.68
CA GLU A 149 -6.44 9.13 -19.19
C GLU A 149 -7.25 8.44 -20.29
N LEU A 150 -7.13 8.84 -21.58
CA LEU A 150 -7.73 8.08 -22.68
C LEU A 150 -7.20 6.65 -22.75
N SER A 151 -5.90 6.42 -22.55
CA SER A 151 -5.35 5.08 -22.44
C SER A 151 -6.01 4.26 -21.32
N LYS A 152 -6.19 4.88 -20.13
CA LYS A 152 -6.88 4.25 -18.99
C LYS A 152 -8.35 3.94 -19.31
N MET A 153 -9.07 4.86 -19.96
CA MET A 153 -10.46 4.65 -20.43
C MET A 153 -10.55 3.52 -21.43
N ALA A 154 -9.54 3.33 -22.29
CA ALA A 154 -9.43 2.20 -23.20
C ALA A 154 -9.09 0.87 -22.51
N GLY A 155 -8.82 0.87 -21.21
CA GLY A 155 -8.52 -0.32 -20.41
C GLY A 155 -7.02 -0.63 -20.27
N VAL A 156 -6.14 0.33 -20.54
CA VAL A 156 -4.70 0.19 -20.33
C VAL A 156 -4.34 0.63 -18.91
N SER A 157 -3.81 -0.27 -18.11
CA SER A 157 -3.34 0.05 -16.76
C SER A 157 -2.11 0.97 -16.80
N PRO A 158 -1.95 1.93 -15.87
CA PRO A 158 -0.69 2.66 -15.68
C PRO A 158 0.51 1.75 -15.50
N TRP A 159 0.31 0.54 -14.99
CA TRP A 159 1.31 -0.46 -14.70
C TRP A 159 1.61 -1.44 -15.84
N SER A 160 0.93 -1.33 -17.00
CA SER A 160 1.02 -2.32 -18.09
C SER A 160 2.45 -2.51 -18.59
N ASP A 161 3.22 -1.42 -18.80
CA ASP A 161 4.63 -1.50 -19.20
C ASP A 161 5.57 -2.05 -18.10
N TRP A 162 5.18 -1.91 -16.83
CA TRP A 162 5.99 -2.34 -15.68
C TRP A 162 5.87 -3.83 -15.39
N TYR A 163 4.72 -4.44 -15.72
CA TYR A 163 4.42 -5.83 -15.45
C TYR A 163 4.01 -6.61 -16.70
N ASP A 164 4.36 -6.09 -17.87
CA ASP A 164 4.09 -6.71 -19.18
C ASP A 164 2.60 -7.14 -19.34
N LEU A 165 1.68 -6.39 -18.69
CA LEU A 165 0.24 -6.60 -18.74
C LEU A 165 -0.31 -6.16 -20.09
N LYS A 166 -0.93 -7.08 -20.79
CA LYS A 166 -1.59 -6.77 -22.06
C LYS A 166 -3.04 -6.34 -21.80
N PRO A 167 -3.47 -5.21 -22.35
CA PRO A 167 -4.86 -4.80 -22.25
C PRO A 167 -5.77 -5.82 -22.93
N GLN A 168 -7.04 -5.87 -22.50
CA GLN A 168 -8.02 -6.72 -23.16
C GLN A 168 -8.31 -6.19 -24.58
N PRO A 169 -8.22 -7.03 -25.63
CA PRO A 169 -8.52 -6.60 -26.99
C PRO A 169 -9.95 -6.10 -27.13
N ARG A 170 -10.14 -4.99 -27.86
CA ARG A 170 -11.44 -4.39 -28.17
C ARG A 170 -11.53 -4.08 -29.64
N LYS A 171 -12.62 -4.49 -30.28
CA LYS A 171 -12.89 -4.16 -31.71
C LYS A 171 -13.28 -2.68 -31.88
N SER A 172 -13.92 -2.09 -30.87
CA SER A 172 -14.32 -0.70 -30.89
C SER A 172 -14.15 -0.03 -29.53
N ILE A 173 -13.85 1.24 -29.53
CA ILE A 173 -13.77 2.10 -28.35
C ILE A 173 -14.68 3.30 -28.58
N PHE A 174 -15.48 3.65 -27.60
CA PHE A 174 -16.40 4.77 -27.66
C PHE A 174 -16.57 5.48 -26.33
N THR A 175 -17.04 6.70 -26.37
CA THR A 175 -17.46 7.48 -25.19
C THR A 175 -18.93 7.87 -25.36
N PRO A 176 -19.82 7.59 -24.38
CA PRO A 176 -21.18 8.09 -24.36
C PRO A 176 -21.22 9.63 -24.32
N VAL A 177 -22.24 10.24 -24.96
CA VAL A 177 -22.28 11.72 -25.09
C VAL A 177 -22.55 12.47 -23.80
N ASP A 178 -23.11 11.82 -22.81
CA ASP A 178 -23.42 12.37 -21.48
C ASP A 178 -22.23 12.31 -20.52
N GLN A 179 -21.17 11.61 -20.89
CA GLN A 179 -20.00 11.43 -20.01
C GLN A 179 -18.96 12.54 -20.19
N GLN A 180 -18.47 13.01 -19.06
CA GLN A 180 -17.36 13.94 -19.00
C GLN A 180 -16.51 13.72 -17.75
N TRP A 181 -15.23 14.07 -17.85
CA TRP A 181 -14.25 13.98 -16.77
C TRP A 181 -13.52 15.31 -16.62
N ILE A 182 -13.41 15.77 -15.39
CA ILE A 182 -12.60 16.94 -15.04
C ILE A 182 -11.55 16.45 -14.06
N GLY A 183 -10.30 16.53 -14.45
CA GLY A 183 -9.15 16.22 -13.59
C GLY A 183 -8.54 17.50 -13.05
N ILE A 184 -8.62 17.70 -11.74
CA ILE A 184 -7.99 18.82 -11.03
C ILE A 184 -7.18 18.19 -9.89
N PRO A 185 -5.84 18.38 -9.85
CA PRO A 185 -5.05 17.81 -8.78
C PRO A 185 -5.35 18.48 -7.44
N ARG A 186 -5.51 17.69 -6.39
CA ARG A 186 -5.64 18.19 -5.02
C ARG A 186 -4.30 18.73 -4.49
N ILE A 187 -3.23 18.02 -4.77
CA ILE A 187 -1.87 18.34 -4.32
C ILE A 187 -1.06 18.82 -5.53
N GLU A 188 -0.43 19.99 -5.43
CA GLU A 188 0.32 20.57 -6.55
C GLU A 188 1.55 19.72 -6.91
N PHE A 189 2.35 19.30 -5.92
CA PHE A 189 3.57 18.53 -6.13
C PHE A 189 3.41 17.09 -5.61
N ARG A 190 3.48 16.13 -6.51
CA ARG A 190 3.22 14.71 -6.28
C ARG A 190 4.37 13.90 -6.82
N GLY A 191 5.03 13.08 -5.98
CA GLY A 191 6.20 12.44 -6.52
C GLY A 191 6.88 11.39 -5.66
N LEU A 192 8.12 11.12 -6.02
CA LEU A 192 8.93 10.05 -5.48
C LEU A 192 10.28 10.59 -4.97
N ALA A 193 10.72 10.09 -3.83
CA ALA A 193 12.11 10.11 -3.38
C ALA A 193 12.71 8.73 -3.63
N LEU A 194 13.71 8.65 -4.52
CA LEU A 194 14.29 7.38 -4.94
C LEU A 194 15.55 7.10 -4.13
N ASN A 195 15.49 6.13 -3.23
CA ASN A 195 16.57 5.73 -2.33
C ASN A 195 17.27 4.45 -2.79
N GLY A 196 17.69 4.36 -4.03
CA GLY A 196 18.36 3.17 -4.52
C GLY A 196 19.38 3.51 -5.61
N SER A 197 20.63 3.56 -5.27
CA SER A 197 21.63 4.13 -6.19
C SER A 197 22.18 3.17 -7.26
N LYS A 198 22.17 1.85 -7.02
CA LYS A 198 22.90 0.91 -7.93
C LYS A 198 22.21 0.64 -9.26
N TRP A 199 20.89 0.80 -9.33
CA TRP A 199 20.10 0.57 -10.56
C TRP A 199 19.70 1.86 -11.29
N MET A 200 20.11 3.01 -10.79
CA MET A 200 19.79 4.34 -11.34
C MET A 200 20.70 4.64 -12.54
N ASN A 201 20.23 4.33 -13.72
CA ASN A 201 20.84 4.66 -15.00
C ASN A 201 19.83 5.41 -15.90
N PRO A 202 20.23 6.03 -17.03
CA PRO A 202 19.35 6.85 -17.88
C PRO A 202 18.08 6.11 -18.34
N GLN A 203 18.19 4.83 -18.64
CA GLN A 203 17.06 4.02 -19.11
C GLN A 203 16.05 3.80 -18.00
N ASN A 204 16.51 3.51 -16.79
CA ASN A 204 15.65 3.30 -15.64
C ASN A 204 14.99 4.60 -15.17
N TYR A 205 15.69 5.73 -15.20
CA TYR A 205 15.09 7.05 -14.99
C TYR A 205 13.97 7.32 -15.97
N SER A 206 14.16 7.05 -17.26
CA SER A 206 13.13 7.20 -18.27
C SER A 206 11.92 6.28 -18.04
N ARG A 207 12.13 5.05 -17.54
CA ARG A 207 11.05 4.14 -17.17
C ARG A 207 10.24 4.67 -15.98
N ILE A 208 10.93 5.17 -14.94
CA ILE A 208 10.29 5.80 -13.78
C ILE A 208 9.50 7.03 -14.22
N ALA A 209 10.08 7.90 -15.04
CA ALA A 209 9.41 9.09 -15.53
C ALA A 209 8.13 8.76 -16.32
N ARG A 210 8.14 7.69 -17.13
CA ARG A 210 6.91 7.18 -17.80
C ARG A 210 5.88 6.69 -16.80
N LEU A 211 6.28 5.96 -15.75
CA LEU A 211 5.35 5.55 -14.69
C LEU A 211 4.79 6.76 -13.95
N MET A 212 5.64 7.71 -13.56
CA MET A 212 5.21 8.96 -12.91
C MET A 212 4.18 9.70 -13.78
N LEU A 213 4.43 9.81 -15.09
CA LEU A 213 3.50 10.45 -16.01
C LEU A 213 2.14 9.73 -16.06
N ARG A 214 2.12 8.40 -16.08
CA ARG A 214 0.89 7.59 -16.04
C ARG A 214 0.16 7.68 -14.69
N LEU A 215 0.89 7.81 -13.60
CA LEU A 215 0.37 8.02 -12.25
C LEU A 215 0.05 9.48 -11.94
N LYS A 216 0.23 10.40 -12.90
CA LYS A 216 0.05 11.85 -12.72
C LYS A 216 0.95 12.46 -11.64
N CYS A 217 2.10 11.85 -11.38
CA CYS A 217 3.16 12.40 -10.56
C CYS A 217 4.02 13.36 -11.37
N ASN A 218 4.47 14.46 -10.75
CA ASN A 218 5.20 15.53 -11.41
C ASN A 218 6.53 15.92 -10.72
N THR A 219 6.88 15.28 -9.61
CA THR A 219 8.01 15.72 -8.78
C THR A 219 8.96 14.56 -8.45
N LEU A 220 10.26 14.78 -8.64
CA LEU A 220 11.31 13.94 -8.09
C LEU A 220 12.00 14.68 -6.94
N TRP A 221 12.03 14.04 -5.76
CA TRP A 221 12.73 14.55 -4.59
C TRP A 221 14.17 14.04 -4.60
N GLN A 222 15.13 14.97 -4.57
CA GLN A 222 16.55 14.63 -4.48
C GLN A 222 16.95 14.39 -3.03
N VAL A 223 17.48 13.20 -2.77
CA VAL A 223 18.15 12.90 -1.50
C VAL A 223 19.56 13.47 -1.56
N ALA A 224 19.93 14.28 -0.56
CA ALA A 224 21.19 15.01 -0.54
C ALA A 224 22.41 14.09 -0.77
N GLY A 225 23.26 14.45 -1.69
CA GLY A 225 24.64 13.92 -1.82
C GLY A 225 24.90 12.80 -2.82
N LYS A 226 23.94 12.35 -3.65
CA LYS A 226 24.11 11.14 -4.48
C LYS A 226 23.65 11.21 -5.94
N HIS A 227 23.71 12.34 -6.65
CA HIS A 227 23.16 12.35 -8.01
C HIS A 227 24.12 12.90 -9.07
N ASP A 228 24.27 12.09 -10.11
CA ASP A 228 24.75 12.56 -11.39
C ASP A 228 23.69 13.49 -12.00
N ALA A 229 23.92 14.80 -11.87
CA ALA A 229 23.01 15.85 -12.31
C ALA A 229 22.67 15.77 -13.82
N THR A 230 23.46 15.06 -14.61
CA THR A 230 23.32 14.92 -16.07
C THR A 230 22.11 14.06 -16.45
N TYR A 231 21.86 12.98 -15.74
CA TYR A 231 20.75 12.07 -16.06
C TYR A 231 19.39 12.67 -15.68
N ASN A 232 19.35 13.37 -14.55
CA ASN A 232 18.13 14.05 -14.09
C ASN A 232 17.69 15.13 -15.05
N LYS A 233 18.64 15.90 -15.65
CA LYS A 233 18.30 17.00 -16.53
C LYS A 233 17.58 16.56 -17.80
N ALA A 234 18.05 15.54 -18.48
CA ALA A 234 17.44 15.05 -19.71
C ALA A 234 16.02 14.53 -19.48
N VAL A 235 15.80 13.81 -18.36
CA VAL A 235 14.46 13.32 -17.96
C VAL A 235 13.56 14.50 -17.58
N VAL A 236 14.03 15.42 -16.75
CA VAL A 236 13.28 16.61 -16.34
C VAL A 236 12.82 17.43 -17.55
N ASP A 237 13.75 17.70 -18.50
CA ASP A 237 13.45 18.48 -19.71
C ASP A 237 12.44 17.78 -20.63
N SER A 238 12.50 16.46 -20.72
CA SER A 238 11.64 15.66 -21.62
C SER A 238 10.26 15.40 -21.06
N PHE A 239 10.16 15.16 -19.76
CA PHE A 239 8.93 14.77 -19.06
C PHE A 239 8.28 15.92 -18.28
N ASP A 240 8.86 17.10 -18.31
CA ASP A 240 8.39 18.29 -17.57
C ASP A 240 8.23 18.00 -16.07
N ILE A 241 9.27 17.37 -15.47
CA ILE A 241 9.27 16.99 -14.06
C ILE A 241 9.89 18.10 -13.21
N CYS A 242 9.28 18.40 -12.07
CA CYS A 242 9.83 19.29 -11.05
C CYS A 242 10.89 18.56 -10.23
N ILE A 243 11.97 19.25 -9.88
CA ILE A 243 12.97 18.74 -8.94
C ILE A 243 12.77 19.43 -7.59
N ALA A 244 12.66 18.64 -6.53
CA ALA A 244 12.54 19.14 -5.17
C ALA A 244 13.76 18.78 -4.33
N ASP A 245 14.23 19.73 -3.52
CA ASP A 245 15.26 19.58 -2.51
C ASP A 245 14.97 20.48 -1.31
N ASN A 246 15.23 20.03 -0.09
CA ASN A 246 15.13 20.85 1.14
C ASN A 246 13.95 21.84 1.15
N TYR A 247 12.71 21.37 0.91
CA TYR A 247 11.49 22.20 0.82
C TYR A 247 11.49 23.23 -0.30
N ARG A 248 12.33 23.05 -1.33
CA ARG A 248 12.34 23.90 -2.51
C ARG A 248 12.02 23.08 -3.74
N VAL A 249 11.01 23.48 -4.48
CA VAL A 249 10.70 22.90 -5.78
C VAL A 249 11.23 23.79 -6.86
N THR A 250 11.93 23.19 -7.81
CA THR A 250 12.41 23.84 -9.02
C THR A 250 11.59 23.37 -10.21
N GLU A 251 10.93 24.31 -10.87
CA GLU A 251 10.28 24.12 -12.16
C GLU A 251 11.11 24.79 -13.27
N TRP A 252 11.14 24.14 -14.42
CA TRP A 252 11.81 24.67 -15.58
C TRP A 252 10.76 25.12 -16.60
N THR A 253 10.76 26.40 -16.93
CA THR A 253 9.75 27.01 -17.83
C THR A 253 10.40 27.72 -19.00
N GLY A 254 9.56 28.10 -19.99
CA GLY A 254 9.96 28.87 -21.17
C GLY A 254 10.46 28.01 -22.33
N LYS A 255 10.65 28.63 -23.51
CA LYS A 255 11.18 27.96 -24.69
C LYS A 255 12.55 27.36 -24.37
N LYS A 256 12.72 26.05 -24.52
CA LYS A 256 13.93 25.25 -24.19
C LYS A 256 14.21 25.11 -22.68
N HIS A 257 13.19 25.21 -21.80
CA HIS A 257 13.34 25.06 -20.34
C HIS A 257 14.52 25.87 -19.75
N LYS A 258 14.68 27.11 -20.20
CA LYS A 258 15.80 27.98 -19.78
C LYS A 258 15.51 28.85 -18.57
N LYS A 259 14.22 29.03 -18.22
CA LYS A 259 13.82 29.81 -17.04
C LYS A 259 13.60 28.88 -15.86
N LYS A 260 14.31 29.14 -14.76
CA LYS A 260 14.24 28.39 -13.51
C LYS A 260 13.38 29.15 -12.52
N HIS A 261 12.22 28.59 -12.16
CA HIS A 261 11.40 29.06 -11.06
C HIS A 261 11.63 28.19 -9.83
N ARG A 262 11.82 28.82 -8.68
CA ARG A 262 11.93 28.14 -7.40
C ARG A 262 10.76 28.55 -6.52
N LYS A 263 10.00 27.56 -6.05
CA LYS A 263 8.96 27.71 -5.03
C LYS A 263 9.45 27.07 -3.74
N THR A 264 9.31 27.79 -2.63
CA THR A 264 9.52 27.20 -1.29
C THR A 264 8.20 26.58 -0.85
N LEU A 265 8.25 25.36 -0.34
CA LEU A 265 7.11 24.66 0.23
C LEU A 265 7.03 24.95 1.73
N GLU A 266 5.86 25.23 2.23
CA GLU A 266 5.62 25.35 3.66
C GLU A 266 5.44 23.96 4.31
N ASN A 267 4.80 23.04 3.61
CA ASN A 267 4.49 21.70 4.08
C ASN A 267 4.90 20.63 3.08
N VAL A 268 5.46 19.54 3.57
CA VAL A 268 5.77 18.34 2.79
C VAL A 268 5.29 17.11 3.55
N LYS A 269 4.51 16.27 2.90
CA LYS A 269 4.16 14.95 3.40
C LYS A 269 5.10 13.92 2.79
N MET A 270 6.12 13.54 3.56
CA MET A 270 6.99 12.43 3.19
C MET A 270 6.32 11.12 3.66
N VAL A 271 5.90 10.31 2.71
CA VAL A 271 5.32 9.00 3.01
C VAL A 271 6.47 8.01 3.16
N CYS A 272 6.62 7.46 4.36
CA CYS A 272 7.69 6.51 4.70
C CYS A 272 9.08 7.14 4.64
N ASP A 273 9.31 8.27 5.33
CA ASP A 273 10.58 9.03 5.32
C ASP A 273 11.76 8.27 5.96
N ASN A 274 11.49 7.23 6.74
CA ASN A 274 12.55 6.41 7.33
C ASN A 274 13.19 5.51 6.27
N ALA A 275 14.51 5.58 6.13
CA ALA A 275 15.27 4.75 5.19
C ALA A 275 15.15 3.24 5.49
N GLU A 276 14.87 2.86 6.74
CA GLU A 276 14.64 1.48 7.15
C GLU A 276 13.22 0.98 6.81
N MET A 277 12.28 1.91 6.51
CA MET A 277 10.89 1.59 6.18
C MET A 277 10.45 2.28 4.88
N PRO A 278 10.98 1.90 3.72
CA PRO A 278 10.48 2.41 2.46
C PRO A 278 9.03 1.94 2.24
N ILE A 279 8.30 2.63 1.38
CA ILE A 279 6.86 2.41 1.18
C ILE A 279 6.50 0.95 0.83
N GLU A 280 7.42 0.23 0.20
CA GLU A 280 7.25 -1.19 -0.14
C GLU A 280 7.21 -2.12 1.08
N ASN A 281 7.75 -1.69 2.22
CA ASN A 281 7.74 -2.46 3.47
C ASN A 281 6.61 -2.05 4.42
N VAL A 282 5.71 -1.18 3.98
CA VAL A 282 4.62 -0.66 4.81
C VAL A 282 3.27 -1.22 4.35
N ALA A 283 2.48 -1.71 5.31
CA ALA A 283 1.14 -2.22 5.03
C ALA A 283 0.26 -1.16 4.35
N PRO A 284 -0.55 -1.53 3.34
CA PRO A 284 -1.40 -0.56 2.63
C PRO A 284 -2.33 0.25 3.54
N GLY A 285 -2.86 -0.37 4.60
CA GLY A 285 -3.71 0.31 5.58
C GLY A 285 -2.98 1.40 6.36
N LEU A 286 -1.70 1.19 6.68
CA LEU A 286 -0.87 2.20 7.34
C LEU A 286 -0.48 3.33 6.38
N VAL A 287 -0.16 3.02 5.12
CA VAL A 287 0.06 4.06 4.09
C VAL A 287 -1.18 4.95 3.95
N LEU A 288 -2.38 4.35 3.92
CA LEU A 288 -3.62 5.12 3.87
C LEU A 288 -3.81 6.01 5.11
N ASP A 289 -3.49 5.50 6.30
CA ASP A 289 -3.57 6.31 7.54
C ASP A 289 -2.60 7.49 7.49
N MET A 290 -1.35 7.28 7.06
CA MET A 290 -0.37 8.35 6.87
C MET A 290 -0.85 9.43 5.90
N LEU A 291 -1.46 9.02 4.77
CA LEU A 291 -1.95 9.94 3.75
C LEU A 291 -3.10 10.83 4.25
N ASN A 292 -3.96 10.29 5.10
CA ASN A 292 -5.13 11.00 5.64
C ASN A 292 -4.85 11.76 6.94
N ASN A 293 -3.72 11.51 7.59
CA ASN A 293 -3.41 12.09 8.89
C ASN A 293 -2.45 13.28 8.76
N ARG A 294 -2.78 14.39 9.42
CA ARG A 294 -1.96 15.61 9.41
C ARG A 294 -0.69 15.50 10.23
N ASP A 295 -0.65 14.63 11.23
CA ASP A 295 0.54 14.44 12.09
C ASP A 295 1.75 13.87 11.34
N TYR A 296 1.57 13.44 10.10
CA TYR A 296 2.65 13.04 9.19
C TYR A 296 3.09 14.16 8.23
N LEU A 297 2.64 15.40 8.44
CA LEU A 297 3.12 16.57 7.71
C LEU A 297 4.36 17.12 8.41
N GLU A 298 5.47 17.21 7.68
CA GLU A 298 6.63 17.99 8.12
C GLU A 298 6.46 19.45 7.70
N THR A 299 6.52 20.36 8.67
CA THR A 299 6.55 21.79 8.38
C THR A 299 8.00 22.29 8.37
N LYS A 300 8.29 23.28 7.53
CA LYS A 300 9.62 23.89 7.45
C LYS A 300 10.08 24.52 8.78
N SER A 301 9.13 25.01 9.57
CA SER A 301 9.37 25.59 10.91
C SER A 301 9.76 24.54 11.94
N GLU A 302 9.23 23.32 11.87
CA GLU A 302 9.53 22.23 12.82
C GLU A 302 10.96 21.71 12.67
N ARG A 303 11.55 21.83 11.48
CA ARG A 303 12.97 21.49 11.24
C ARG A 303 13.95 22.57 11.73
N ARG A 304 13.51 23.81 11.89
CA ARG A 304 14.37 24.95 12.30
C ARG A 304 14.30 25.32 13.78
N GLU A 305 13.16 25.14 14.41
CA GLU A 305 12.99 25.52 15.84
C GLU A 305 11.95 24.65 16.52
N LYS A 306 12.26 24.19 17.73
CA LYS A 306 11.35 23.52 18.65
C LYS A 306 10.33 24.50 19.28
N SER A 307 9.95 25.55 18.60
CA SER A 307 9.01 26.53 19.14
C SER A 307 7.97 27.02 18.13
N HIS A 308 6.75 27.01 18.60
CA HIS A 308 5.50 27.63 18.14
C HIS A 308 4.68 26.88 17.10
N ARG A 309 3.54 26.40 17.61
CA ARG A 309 2.35 26.00 16.86
C ARG A 309 1.89 27.15 15.98
N HIS A 310 1.72 26.87 14.69
CA HIS A 310 0.93 27.70 13.81
C HIS A 310 -0.23 26.92 13.21
N GLU A 311 -1.32 27.66 13.05
CA GLU A 311 -2.65 27.22 12.62
C GLU A 311 -2.68 26.60 11.23
N ALA A 312 -3.75 25.86 10.97
CA ALA A 312 -4.06 25.12 9.77
C ALA A 312 -3.68 25.85 8.46
N HIS A 313 -2.61 25.40 7.81
CA HIS A 313 -2.32 25.78 6.42
C HIS A 313 -3.11 24.90 5.47
N ASN A 314 -3.63 25.50 4.39
CA ASN A 314 -4.34 24.82 3.33
C ASN A 314 -3.46 23.76 2.67
N ASP A 315 -4.03 22.62 2.28
CA ASP A 315 -3.37 21.53 1.52
C ASP A 315 -2.75 22.02 0.19
N GLU A 316 -3.04 23.26 -0.24
CA GLU A 316 -2.64 23.85 -1.52
C GLU A 316 -1.13 24.05 -1.68
N ASP A 317 -0.38 24.25 -0.59
CA ASP A 317 1.07 24.45 -0.62
C ASP A 317 1.85 23.21 -0.17
N CYS A 318 1.26 22.02 -0.29
CA CYS A 318 1.82 20.76 0.15
C CYS A 318 2.40 19.96 -1.02
N ALA A 319 3.53 19.30 -0.78
CA ALA A 319 4.01 18.22 -1.63
C ALA A 319 3.76 16.86 -0.96
N TRP A 320 3.33 15.87 -1.73
CA TRP A 320 3.25 14.47 -1.32
C TRP A 320 4.32 13.66 -2.04
N ILE A 321 5.26 13.11 -1.28
CA ILE A 321 6.43 12.41 -1.79
C ILE A 321 6.51 11.03 -1.14
N ALA A 322 6.52 9.97 -1.93
CA ALA A 322 6.76 8.61 -1.44
C ALA A 322 8.26 8.32 -1.44
N ASN A 323 8.77 7.89 -0.28
CA ASN A 323 10.10 7.31 -0.21
C ASN A 323 10.04 5.84 -0.67
N VAL A 324 10.77 5.52 -1.72
CA VAL A 324 10.73 4.20 -2.36
C VAL A 324 12.13 3.77 -2.79
N THR A 325 12.50 2.52 -2.47
CA THR A 325 13.76 1.93 -2.96
C THR A 325 13.55 1.18 -4.26
N ASN A 326 12.39 0.53 -4.41
CA ASN A 326 12.04 -0.17 -5.65
C ASN A 326 10.54 -0.04 -5.97
N PRO A 327 10.15 0.81 -6.95
CA PRO A 327 8.74 1.00 -7.32
C PRO A 327 8.00 -0.29 -7.73
N LYS A 328 8.72 -1.32 -8.21
CA LYS A 328 8.10 -2.62 -8.56
C LYS A 328 7.59 -3.40 -7.35
N LYS A 329 8.10 -3.12 -6.16
CA LYS A 329 7.66 -3.79 -4.92
C LYS A 329 6.44 -3.12 -4.27
N ALA A 330 6.04 -1.91 -4.71
CA ALA A 330 4.98 -1.11 -4.08
C ALA A 330 3.88 -0.62 -5.05
N PRO A 331 3.39 -1.43 -6.00
CA PRO A 331 2.47 -0.92 -7.02
C PRO A 331 1.14 -0.42 -6.45
N LEU A 332 0.57 -1.10 -5.45
CA LEU A 332 -0.68 -0.69 -4.82
C LEU A 332 -0.51 0.60 -4.00
N GLN A 333 0.53 0.67 -3.17
CA GLN A 333 0.79 1.81 -2.31
C GLN A 333 1.05 3.09 -3.13
N LEU A 334 1.83 2.98 -4.21
CA LEU A 334 2.10 4.09 -5.12
C LEU A 334 0.85 4.52 -5.91
N ALA A 335 0.01 3.56 -6.34
CA ALA A 335 -1.27 3.86 -6.96
C ALA A 335 -2.20 4.60 -6.00
N MET A 336 -2.32 4.12 -4.75
CA MET A 336 -3.13 4.76 -3.70
C MET A 336 -2.66 6.19 -3.42
N MET A 337 -1.37 6.40 -3.22
CA MET A 337 -0.81 7.73 -2.96
C MET A 337 -1.10 8.68 -4.13
N SER A 338 -0.82 8.27 -5.35
CA SER A 338 -1.01 9.12 -6.53
C SER A 338 -2.48 9.45 -6.79
N ASP A 339 -3.38 8.46 -6.64
CA ASP A 339 -4.81 8.68 -6.81
C ASP A 339 -5.40 9.60 -5.72
N LEU A 340 -4.98 9.47 -4.46
CA LEU A 340 -5.40 10.37 -3.37
C LEU A 340 -4.82 11.77 -3.49
N ALA A 341 -3.57 11.90 -3.94
CA ALA A 341 -2.96 13.21 -4.20
C ALA A 341 -3.62 13.93 -5.37
N TRP A 342 -4.27 13.19 -6.27
CA TRP A 342 -5.07 13.74 -7.36
C TRP A 342 -6.51 14.03 -6.92
N ASN A 343 -7.17 13.08 -6.26
CA ASN A 343 -8.58 13.15 -5.89
C ASN A 343 -8.79 12.64 -4.44
N PRO A 344 -9.23 13.51 -3.51
CA PRO A 344 -9.42 13.13 -2.10
C PRO A 344 -10.48 12.03 -1.89
N TYR A 345 -11.34 11.81 -2.88
CA TYR A 345 -12.41 10.81 -2.83
C TYR A 345 -12.02 9.47 -3.47
N ALA A 346 -10.78 9.30 -3.92
CA ALA A 346 -10.34 8.10 -4.63
C ALA A 346 -10.56 6.80 -3.82
N LEU A 347 -10.44 6.87 -2.49
CA LEU A 347 -10.65 5.75 -1.58
C LEU A 347 -11.93 5.87 -0.72
N LYS A 348 -12.91 6.71 -1.11
CA LYS A 348 -14.16 6.89 -0.35
C LYS A 348 -14.91 5.59 -0.07
N ALA A 349 -14.85 4.63 -0.98
CA ALA A 349 -15.45 3.31 -0.83
C ALA A 349 -14.64 2.35 0.07
N GLY A 350 -13.51 2.81 0.62
CA GLY A 350 -12.60 2.03 1.46
C GLY A 350 -11.50 1.30 0.68
N ILE A 351 -10.44 0.95 1.40
CA ILE A 351 -9.21 0.37 0.83
C ILE A 351 -9.45 -1.01 0.18
N ARG A 352 -10.34 -1.85 0.72
CA ARG A 352 -10.66 -3.16 0.12
C ARG A 352 -11.34 -3.01 -1.23
N ASN A 353 -12.27 -2.08 -1.36
CA ASN A 353 -12.91 -1.78 -2.64
C ASN A 353 -11.92 -1.16 -3.64
N TYR A 354 -10.98 -0.34 -3.16
CA TYR A 354 -9.91 0.17 -3.99
C TYR A 354 -8.99 -0.96 -4.50
N LEU A 355 -8.54 -1.86 -3.63
CA LEU A 355 -7.76 -3.04 -3.99
C LEU A 355 -8.50 -3.89 -5.03
N GLN A 356 -9.80 -4.16 -4.81
CA GLN A 356 -10.62 -4.89 -5.76
C GLN A 356 -10.67 -4.21 -7.13
N SER A 357 -10.90 -2.90 -7.16
CA SER A 357 -10.97 -2.12 -8.40
C SER A 357 -9.62 -2.09 -9.10
N TRP A 358 -8.53 -1.95 -8.35
CA TRP A 358 -7.17 -1.98 -8.87
C TRP A 358 -6.85 -3.34 -9.52
N LEU A 359 -7.16 -4.45 -8.85
CA LEU A 359 -6.98 -5.81 -9.38
C LEU A 359 -7.88 -6.08 -10.61
N ASN A 360 -9.10 -5.56 -10.59
CA ASN A 360 -10.01 -5.67 -11.75
C ASN A 360 -9.45 -4.97 -12.99
N ASN A 361 -8.79 -3.83 -12.79
CA ASN A 361 -8.15 -3.08 -13.87
C ASN A 361 -6.92 -3.80 -14.44
N LEU A 362 -6.24 -4.61 -13.63
CA LEU A 362 -5.08 -5.39 -14.07
C LEU A 362 -5.47 -6.71 -14.75
N PHE A 363 -6.40 -7.46 -14.17
CA PHE A 363 -6.69 -8.85 -14.51
C PHE A 363 -8.12 -9.11 -15.01
N GLY A 364 -8.97 -8.08 -15.03
CA GLY A 364 -10.41 -8.20 -15.27
C GLY A 364 -11.21 -8.57 -14.01
N SER A 365 -12.51 -8.32 -14.00
CA SER A 365 -13.37 -8.40 -12.81
C SER A 365 -13.45 -9.81 -12.20
N ILE A 366 -13.45 -10.86 -13.03
CA ILE A 366 -13.54 -12.26 -12.55
C ILE A 366 -12.24 -12.66 -11.84
N ALA A 367 -11.09 -12.42 -12.46
CA ALA A 367 -9.80 -12.76 -11.91
C ALA A 367 -9.47 -11.86 -10.70
N GLY A 368 -9.68 -10.56 -10.81
CA GLY A 368 -9.43 -9.61 -9.72
C GLY A 368 -10.18 -9.96 -8.44
N LYS A 369 -11.45 -10.40 -8.54
CA LYS A 369 -12.24 -10.86 -7.39
C LYS A 369 -11.65 -12.12 -6.73
N LYS A 370 -11.06 -13.03 -7.50
CA LYS A 370 -10.39 -14.22 -6.97
C LYS A 370 -9.02 -13.90 -6.34
N ILE A 371 -8.31 -12.89 -6.88
CA ILE A 371 -6.98 -12.50 -6.44
C ILE A 371 -7.03 -11.67 -5.14
N GLN A 372 -8.08 -10.88 -4.93
CA GLN A 372 -8.18 -10.00 -3.76
C GLN A 372 -7.92 -10.72 -2.43
N PRO A 373 -8.56 -11.86 -2.10
CA PRO A 373 -8.30 -12.57 -0.84
C PRO A 373 -6.86 -13.05 -0.69
N LEU A 374 -6.16 -13.36 -1.79
CA LEU A 374 -4.74 -13.72 -1.75
C LEU A 374 -3.90 -12.52 -1.31
N MET A 375 -4.15 -11.35 -1.90
CA MET A 375 -3.41 -10.14 -1.55
C MET A 375 -3.71 -9.65 -0.13
N GLU A 376 -4.96 -9.79 0.33
CA GLU A 376 -5.32 -9.47 1.72
C GLU A 376 -4.56 -10.36 2.72
N GLU A 377 -4.47 -11.66 2.44
CA GLU A 377 -3.74 -12.61 3.29
C GLU A 377 -2.21 -12.38 3.20
N TYR A 378 -1.68 -12.10 2.01
CA TYR A 378 -0.28 -11.72 1.83
C TYR A 378 0.08 -10.48 2.67
N TYR A 379 -0.73 -9.42 2.62
CA TYR A 379 -0.49 -8.22 3.44
C TYR A 379 -0.62 -8.51 4.93
N ARG A 380 -1.51 -9.41 5.35
CA ARG A 380 -1.60 -9.84 6.74
C ARG A 380 -0.33 -10.56 7.20
N LEU A 381 0.13 -11.55 6.44
CA LEU A 381 1.34 -12.33 6.79
C LEU A 381 2.59 -11.44 6.82
N THR A 382 2.73 -10.53 5.85
CA THR A 382 3.85 -9.57 5.85
C THR A 382 3.72 -8.51 6.96
N SER A 383 2.52 -8.23 7.47
CA SER A 383 2.34 -7.37 8.65
C SER A 383 2.75 -8.07 9.95
N ILE A 384 2.67 -9.41 10.01
CA ILE A 384 3.18 -10.18 11.16
C ILE A 384 4.71 -10.11 11.21
N ARG A 385 5.37 -10.36 10.07
CA ARG A 385 6.82 -10.21 9.93
C ARG A 385 7.15 -9.92 8.48
N GLN A 386 7.78 -8.78 8.22
CA GLN A 386 8.21 -8.42 6.87
C GLN A 386 9.35 -9.35 6.42
N PRO A 387 9.35 -9.82 5.16
CA PRO A 387 10.42 -10.66 4.63
C PRO A 387 11.81 -10.05 4.79
N ALA A 388 11.92 -8.72 4.62
CA ALA A 388 13.19 -8.00 4.77
C ALA A 388 13.76 -8.04 6.20
N TYR A 389 12.94 -8.34 7.20
CA TYR A 389 13.33 -8.40 8.61
C TYR A 389 13.32 -9.82 9.17
N MET A 390 13.10 -10.85 8.35
CA MET A 390 12.96 -12.23 8.80
C MET A 390 14.24 -12.72 9.50
N ALA A 391 15.43 -12.38 8.97
CA ALA A 391 16.73 -12.74 9.53
C ALA A 391 17.27 -11.76 10.57
N MET A 392 16.45 -10.84 11.06
CA MET A 392 16.89 -9.79 12.00
C MET A 392 16.43 -10.11 13.42
N PRO A 393 17.21 -9.73 14.47
CA PRO A 393 18.51 -9.03 14.39
C PRO A 393 19.72 -9.95 14.21
N TYR A 394 19.63 -11.25 14.52
CA TYR A 394 20.79 -12.13 14.64
C TYR A 394 20.61 -13.51 13.96
N GLY A 395 19.74 -13.60 13.00
CA GLY A 395 19.44 -14.85 12.31
C GLY A 395 18.20 -15.58 12.87
N ASP A 396 17.91 -15.41 14.18
CA ASP A 396 16.70 -15.95 14.79
C ASP A 396 15.62 -14.88 14.95
N THR A 397 14.38 -15.32 14.84
CA THR A 397 13.21 -14.49 15.11
C THR A 397 12.73 -14.69 16.55
N GLU A 398 11.76 -13.89 16.97
CA GLU A 398 11.09 -14.06 18.26
C GLU A 398 9.90 -15.05 18.19
N PHE A 399 9.79 -15.87 17.14
CA PHE A 399 8.83 -16.97 17.07
C PHE A 399 9.31 -18.12 17.95
N HIS A 400 8.39 -18.76 18.65
CA HIS A 400 8.68 -19.83 19.60
C HIS A 400 8.20 -21.18 19.06
N SER A 401 9.13 -22.12 18.85
CA SER A 401 8.81 -23.47 18.37
C SER A 401 8.06 -24.32 19.40
N GLY A 402 8.22 -24.02 20.70
CA GLY A 402 7.56 -24.73 21.80
C GLY A 402 6.13 -24.28 22.12
N GLU A 403 5.68 -23.11 21.59
CA GLU A 403 4.44 -22.49 22.04
C GLU A 403 3.27 -22.72 21.07
N PHE A 404 2.09 -22.98 21.65
CA PHE A 404 0.83 -23.18 20.92
C PHE A 404 0.91 -24.19 19.76
N GLY A 405 1.70 -25.25 19.90
CA GLY A 405 1.91 -26.28 18.88
C GLY A 405 2.77 -25.78 17.73
N ASN A 406 3.87 -25.13 18.03
CA ASN A 406 4.88 -24.59 17.12
C ASN A 406 4.41 -23.38 16.30
N GLU A 407 4.80 -22.16 16.73
CA GLU A 407 4.44 -20.91 16.02
C GLU A 407 5.07 -20.83 14.64
N LEU A 408 6.28 -21.37 14.46
CA LEU A 408 6.99 -21.37 13.18
C LEU A 408 6.20 -22.17 12.16
N GLU A 409 5.85 -23.41 12.48
CA GLU A 409 5.07 -24.28 11.58
C GLU A 409 3.71 -23.69 11.22
N ARG A 410 3.01 -23.09 12.19
CA ARG A 410 1.73 -22.44 11.91
C ARG A 410 1.87 -21.25 10.98
N PHE A 411 2.93 -20.46 11.12
CA PHE A 411 3.18 -19.34 10.23
C PHE A 411 3.52 -19.81 8.82
N LEU A 412 4.38 -20.84 8.70
CA LEU A 412 4.74 -21.46 7.42
C LEU A 412 3.53 -22.15 6.76
N TYR A 413 2.69 -22.81 7.53
CA TYR A 413 1.45 -23.42 7.02
C TYR A 413 0.50 -22.39 6.36
N ASN A 414 0.37 -21.19 6.95
CA ASN A 414 -0.42 -20.14 6.31
C ASN A 414 0.17 -19.74 4.95
N TYR A 415 1.50 -19.66 4.82
CA TYR A 415 2.14 -19.41 3.53
C TYR A 415 1.93 -20.56 2.53
N ASP A 416 1.93 -21.79 2.96
CA ASP A 416 1.69 -22.96 2.10
C ASP A 416 0.26 -22.97 1.56
N LEU A 417 -0.72 -22.68 2.40
CA LEU A 417 -2.10 -22.47 1.95
C LEU A 417 -2.19 -21.35 0.93
N LEU A 418 -1.48 -20.25 1.15
CA LEU A 418 -1.47 -19.10 0.25
C LEU A 418 -0.80 -19.45 -1.08
N LYS A 419 0.36 -20.14 -1.07
CA LYS A 419 1.03 -20.65 -2.28
C LYS A 419 0.09 -21.54 -3.11
N THR A 420 -0.56 -22.50 -2.45
CA THR A 420 -1.49 -23.45 -3.08
C THR A 420 -2.65 -22.73 -3.76
N LYS A 421 -3.31 -21.80 -3.07
CA LYS A 421 -4.40 -20.97 -3.63
C LYS A 421 -3.92 -20.14 -4.82
N THR A 422 -2.70 -19.60 -4.74
CA THR A 422 -2.08 -18.78 -5.80
C THR A 422 -1.89 -19.60 -7.08
N VAL A 423 -1.33 -20.81 -6.97
CA VAL A 423 -1.16 -21.72 -8.13
C VAL A 423 -2.51 -22.10 -8.75
N ASN A 424 -3.52 -22.34 -7.94
CA ASN A 424 -4.85 -22.71 -8.44
C ASN A 424 -5.50 -21.57 -9.24
N ILE A 425 -5.31 -20.32 -8.81
CA ILE A 425 -5.82 -19.16 -9.55
C ILE A 425 -5.00 -18.96 -10.85
N GLU A 426 -3.67 -19.07 -10.79
CA GLU A 426 -2.80 -18.95 -11.98
C GLU A 426 -3.25 -19.87 -13.14
N LYS A 427 -3.61 -21.14 -12.82
CA LYS A 427 -4.10 -22.11 -13.81
C LYS A 427 -5.35 -21.65 -14.55
N THR A 428 -6.18 -20.79 -13.93
CA THR A 428 -7.41 -20.27 -14.52
C THR A 428 -7.20 -19.02 -15.39
N LEU A 429 -5.99 -18.43 -15.36
CA LEU A 429 -5.69 -17.21 -16.10
C LEU A 429 -5.29 -17.50 -17.55
N PRO A 430 -5.69 -16.63 -18.50
CA PRO A 430 -5.21 -16.70 -19.87
C PRO A 430 -3.70 -16.48 -19.95
N ALA A 431 -3.04 -17.08 -20.93
CA ALA A 431 -1.58 -17.06 -21.05
C ALA A 431 -0.98 -15.64 -21.06
N ASN A 432 -1.68 -14.70 -21.69
CA ASN A 432 -1.22 -13.30 -21.79
C ASN A 432 -1.30 -12.49 -20.48
N GLN A 433 -1.88 -13.04 -19.41
CA GLN A 433 -1.94 -12.42 -18.09
C GLN A 433 -0.99 -13.09 -17.09
N ARG A 434 -0.41 -14.25 -17.41
CA ARG A 434 0.38 -15.05 -16.45
C ARG A 434 1.67 -14.35 -16.02
N ASP A 435 2.37 -13.67 -16.93
CA ASP A 435 3.59 -12.94 -16.58
C ASP A 435 3.29 -11.80 -15.59
N GLY A 436 2.26 -10.99 -15.88
CA GLY A 436 1.83 -9.94 -14.95
C GLY A 436 1.32 -10.48 -13.61
N PHE A 437 0.59 -11.59 -13.61
CA PHE A 437 0.16 -12.26 -12.38
C PHE A 437 1.35 -12.80 -11.60
N PHE A 438 2.32 -13.40 -12.30
CA PHE A 438 3.55 -13.84 -11.65
C PHE A 438 4.24 -12.67 -10.94
N GLU A 439 4.45 -11.55 -11.62
CA GLU A 439 5.18 -10.42 -11.06
C GLU A 439 4.45 -9.71 -9.91
N ILE A 440 3.13 -9.54 -10.01
CA ILE A 440 2.34 -8.73 -9.06
C ILE A 440 1.84 -9.56 -7.87
N VAL A 441 1.55 -10.86 -8.09
CA VAL A 441 0.87 -11.71 -7.11
C VAL A 441 1.75 -12.88 -6.70
N LYS A 442 2.17 -13.73 -7.65
CA LYS A 442 2.85 -14.98 -7.33
C LYS A 442 4.26 -14.75 -6.78
N TYR A 443 5.06 -13.91 -7.40
CA TYR A 443 6.43 -13.65 -6.95
C TYR A 443 6.50 -13.04 -5.55
N PRO A 444 5.74 -11.98 -5.19
CA PRO A 444 5.71 -11.47 -3.82
C PRO A 444 5.32 -12.53 -2.78
N ILE A 445 4.28 -13.32 -3.06
CA ILE A 445 3.81 -14.38 -2.16
C ILE A 445 4.86 -15.47 -2.00
N PHE A 446 5.40 -15.99 -3.11
CA PHE A 446 6.35 -17.10 -3.09
C PHE A 446 7.71 -16.69 -2.54
N SER A 447 8.19 -15.48 -2.85
CA SER A 447 9.45 -15.00 -2.27
C SER A 447 9.33 -14.80 -0.76
N ALA A 448 8.23 -14.21 -0.27
CA ALA A 448 7.98 -14.05 1.16
C ALA A 448 7.88 -15.41 1.88
N ALA A 449 7.16 -16.37 1.29
CA ALA A 449 7.03 -17.72 1.82
C ALA A 449 8.38 -18.44 1.91
N LEU A 450 9.18 -18.39 0.83
CA LEU A 450 10.49 -19.05 0.78
C LEU A 450 11.52 -18.38 1.71
N ILE A 451 11.46 -17.07 1.89
CA ILE A 451 12.29 -16.36 2.86
C ILE A 451 11.90 -16.79 4.28
N ALA A 452 10.61 -16.86 4.59
CA ALA A 452 10.13 -17.33 5.89
C ALA A 452 10.56 -18.78 6.14
N GLU A 453 10.32 -19.69 5.20
CA GLU A 453 10.70 -21.09 5.27
C GLU A 453 12.21 -21.26 5.45
N LYS A 454 13.01 -20.52 4.68
CA LYS A 454 14.48 -20.54 4.81
C LYS A 454 14.96 -20.17 6.22
N GLU A 455 14.44 -19.09 6.80
CA GLU A 455 14.92 -18.58 8.09
C GLU A 455 14.33 -19.32 9.27
N LEU A 456 13.05 -19.63 9.26
CA LEU A 456 12.37 -20.31 10.37
C LEU A 456 12.78 -21.78 10.49
N GLU A 457 12.93 -22.48 9.39
CA GLU A 457 13.44 -23.85 9.39
C GLU A 457 14.94 -23.91 9.82
N ALA A 458 15.74 -22.89 9.47
CA ALA A 458 17.09 -22.78 9.98
C ALA A 458 17.11 -22.49 11.49
N GLN A 459 16.21 -21.65 11.99
CA GLN A 459 16.03 -21.40 13.42
C GLN A 459 15.61 -22.70 14.14
N GLU A 460 14.61 -23.40 13.63
CA GLU A 460 14.15 -24.67 14.20
C GLU A 460 15.27 -25.72 14.24
N ALA A 461 16.04 -25.84 13.14
CA ALA A 461 17.20 -26.76 13.13
C ALA A 461 18.22 -26.41 14.24
N ARG A 462 18.47 -25.11 14.50
CA ARG A 462 19.37 -24.67 15.58
C ARG A 462 18.77 -24.94 16.96
N ASP A 463 17.47 -24.69 17.13
CA ASP A 463 16.76 -24.95 18.40
C ASP A 463 16.78 -26.42 18.75
N ILE A 464 16.53 -27.32 17.79
CA ILE A 464 16.58 -28.78 17.98
C ILE A 464 17.99 -29.25 18.24
N ALA A 465 19.02 -28.66 17.60
CA ALA A 465 20.41 -29.05 17.75
C ALA A 465 21.07 -28.53 19.04
N ARG A 466 20.37 -27.73 19.87
CA ARG A 466 20.91 -27.23 21.14
C ARG A 466 21.30 -28.39 22.07
N PRO A 467 22.45 -28.29 22.77
CA PRO A 467 22.87 -29.34 23.72
C PRO A 467 21.85 -29.53 24.83
N GLY A 468 21.40 -30.74 25.09
CA GLY A 468 20.40 -31.09 26.13
C GLY A 468 19.13 -31.75 25.59
N LEU A 469 18.75 -31.49 24.34
CA LEU A 469 17.67 -32.18 23.65
C LEU A 469 18.20 -33.48 23.07
N PHE A 470 17.99 -34.58 23.76
CA PHE A 470 18.51 -35.89 23.36
C PHE A 470 17.94 -36.36 22.03
N GLN A 471 18.84 -36.80 21.13
CA GLN A 471 18.58 -37.69 19.98
C GLN A 471 17.64 -37.16 18.88
N LYS A 472 17.63 -35.85 18.64
CA LYS A 472 16.85 -35.28 17.54
C LYS A 472 17.71 -34.81 16.35
N ASP A 473 18.92 -35.41 16.19
CA ASP A 473 19.83 -35.05 15.09
C ASP A 473 19.18 -35.20 13.70
N ASP A 474 18.30 -36.16 13.51
CA ASP A 474 17.63 -36.39 12.23
C ASP A 474 16.51 -35.35 11.99
N GLU A 475 15.82 -34.91 13.04
CA GLU A 475 14.84 -33.79 12.93
C GLU A 475 15.56 -32.47 12.61
N ALA A 476 16.66 -32.18 13.31
CA ALA A 476 17.47 -30.99 13.03
C ALA A 476 18.05 -31.00 11.60
N LYS A 477 18.51 -32.15 11.10
CA LYS A 477 18.97 -32.33 9.73
C LYS A 477 17.83 -32.16 8.72
N ALA A 478 16.63 -32.65 9.04
CA ALA A 478 15.46 -32.49 8.19
C ALA A 478 15.08 -30.99 8.04
N ALA A 479 14.95 -30.26 9.15
CA ALA A 479 14.68 -28.82 9.13
C ALA A 479 15.79 -28.07 8.37
N ALA A 480 17.06 -28.36 8.60
CA ALA A 480 18.18 -27.78 7.85
C ALA A 480 18.10 -28.06 6.35
N ALA A 481 17.67 -29.25 5.95
CA ALA A 481 17.49 -29.61 4.53
C ALA A 481 16.33 -28.81 3.89
N VAL A 482 15.22 -28.64 4.61
CA VAL A 482 14.08 -27.80 4.15
C VAL A 482 14.52 -26.36 3.96
N SER A 483 15.22 -25.77 4.95
CA SER A 483 15.78 -24.43 4.87
C SER A 483 16.68 -24.24 3.64
N LEU A 484 17.61 -25.18 3.39
CA LEU A 484 18.50 -25.13 2.24
C LEU A 484 17.74 -25.28 0.91
N SER A 485 16.72 -26.14 0.87
CA SER A 485 15.82 -26.31 -0.27
C SER A 485 15.07 -25.02 -0.59
N ALA A 486 14.50 -24.35 0.43
CA ALA A 486 13.85 -23.06 0.29
C ALA A 486 14.79 -21.99 -0.27
N TYR A 487 16.02 -21.91 0.23
CA TYR A 487 17.05 -21.02 -0.30
C TYR A 487 17.35 -21.27 -1.79
N ASN A 488 17.55 -22.52 -2.18
CA ASN A 488 17.83 -22.86 -3.57
C ASN A 488 16.62 -22.58 -4.48
N THR A 489 15.40 -22.84 -4.01
CA THR A 489 14.17 -22.52 -4.73
C THR A 489 13.99 -21.02 -4.89
N LEU A 490 14.32 -20.23 -3.86
CA LEU A 490 14.29 -18.76 -3.93
C LEU A 490 15.28 -18.25 -4.97
N LYS A 491 16.49 -18.81 -5.06
CA LYS A 491 17.46 -18.46 -6.11
C LYS A 491 16.92 -18.75 -7.52
N GLN A 492 16.26 -19.89 -7.70
CA GLN A 492 15.64 -20.24 -8.99
C GLN A 492 14.47 -19.29 -9.33
N LEU A 493 13.61 -18.98 -8.36
CA LEU A 493 12.51 -18.02 -8.51
C LEU A 493 13.02 -16.65 -8.94
N ASN A 494 14.08 -16.17 -8.32
CA ASN A 494 14.74 -14.90 -8.65
C ASN A 494 15.36 -14.92 -10.05
N ALA A 495 16.04 -16.01 -10.40
CA ALA A 495 16.62 -16.18 -11.73
C ALA A 495 15.52 -16.21 -12.82
N TYR A 496 14.35 -16.79 -12.54
CA TYR A 496 13.20 -16.75 -13.43
C TYR A 496 12.67 -15.32 -13.57
N TYR A 497 12.44 -14.62 -12.44
CA TYR A 497 11.96 -13.23 -12.43
C TYR A 497 12.85 -12.29 -13.26
N LEU A 498 14.18 -12.40 -13.13
CA LEU A 498 15.12 -11.57 -13.88
C LEU A 498 15.11 -11.83 -15.40
N ARG A 499 14.66 -12.99 -15.84
CA ARG A 499 14.53 -13.35 -17.27
C ARG A 499 13.24 -12.88 -17.90
N LEU A 500 12.21 -12.55 -17.10
CA LEU A 500 10.93 -12.06 -17.63
C LEU A 500 11.11 -10.82 -18.49
N GLY A 501 10.22 -10.63 -19.45
CA GLY A 501 10.28 -9.50 -20.37
C GLY A 501 11.63 -9.42 -21.14
N LYS A 502 12.29 -10.57 -21.43
CA LYS A 502 13.61 -10.65 -22.07
C LYS A 502 14.72 -9.97 -21.26
N GLY A 503 14.65 -10.05 -19.92
CA GLY A 503 15.63 -9.42 -19.03
C GLY A 503 15.47 -7.91 -18.88
N LYS A 504 14.33 -7.36 -19.24
CA LYS A 504 14.01 -5.92 -19.16
C LYS A 504 14.35 -5.31 -17.78
N TRP A 505 14.22 -6.10 -16.72
CA TRP A 505 14.39 -5.67 -15.34
C TRP A 505 15.69 -6.15 -14.69
N SER A 506 16.55 -6.88 -15.40
CA SER A 506 17.77 -7.48 -14.84
C SER A 506 18.70 -6.46 -14.18
N ASN A 507 18.76 -5.23 -14.69
CA ASN A 507 19.56 -4.14 -14.13
C ASN A 507 18.76 -3.22 -13.17
N PHE A 508 17.46 -3.46 -13.00
CA PHE A 508 16.59 -2.66 -12.15
C PHE A 508 16.35 -3.33 -10.79
N ILE A 509 16.27 -4.65 -10.78
CA ILE A 509 15.98 -5.42 -9.57
C ILE A 509 17.30 -5.90 -9.00
N THR A 510 17.74 -5.26 -7.93
CA THR A 510 18.84 -5.78 -7.10
C THR A 510 18.20 -6.71 -6.07
N ILE A 511 18.37 -8.01 -6.26
CA ILE A 511 17.98 -9.03 -5.28
C ILE A 511 19.20 -9.25 -4.39
N ASN A 512 19.55 -8.26 -3.58
CA ASN A 512 20.66 -8.29 -2.64
C ASN A 512 20.16 -7.75 -1.30
N GLY A 513 19.96 -8.64 -0.35
CA GLY A 513 19.60 -8.31 1.01
C GLY A 513 19.90 -9.49 1.91
N ALA A 514 19.71 -9.34 3.22
CA ALA A 514 19.83 -10.45 4.18
C ALA A 514 18.94 -11.64 3.78
N GLU A 515 17.79 -11.36 3.15
CA GLU A 515 16.87 -12.34 2.60
C GLU A 515 17.50 -13.30 1.56
N MET A 516 18.57 -12.87 0.88
CA MET A 516 19.27 -13.63 -0.16
C MET A 516 20.57 -14.29 0.32
N GLN A 517 20.92 -14.15 1.57
CA GLN A 517 22.06 -14.84 2.16
C GLN A 517 21.71 -16.32 2.41
N ALA A 518 22.73 -17.17 2.38
CA ALA A 518 22.57 -18.56 2.75
C ALA A 518 22.13 -18.66 4.22
N PRO A 519 21.26 -19.62 4.55
CA PRO A 519 20.79 -19.79 5.93
C PRO A 519 21.95 -20.21 6.85
N GLN A 520 21.94 -19.74 8.09
CA GLN A 520 22.86 -20.21 9.13
C GLN A 520 22.34 -21.54 9.69
N LEU A 521 22.91 -22.63 9.24
CA LEU A 521 22.56 -23.98 9.71
C LEU A 521 23.49 -24.45 10.85
N PRO A 522 23.08 -25.41 11.68
CA PRO A 522 23.90 -25.90 12.81
C PRO A 522 25.33 -26.29 12.43
N GLY A 523 25.54 -26.91 11.26
CA GLY A 523 26.86 -27.28 10.74
C GLY A 523 27.72 -26.12 10.27
N THR A 524 27.21 -24.89 10.18
CA THR A 524 27.95 -23.69 9.78
C THR A 524 28.38 -22.83 10.96
N LEU A 525 27.98 -23.21 12.20
CA LEU A 525 28.42 -22.52 13.40
C LEU A 525 29.95 -22.64 13.55
N SER A 526 30.60 -21.56 13.94
CA SER A 526 32.05 -21.60 14.21
C SER A 526 32.37 -22.53 15.38
N ALA A 527 33.58 -23.09 15.40
CA ALA A 527 34.02 -23.94 16.50
C ALA A 527 33.94 -23.22 17.86
N ASN A 528 34.06 -21.89 17.90
CA ASN A 528 33.91 -21.09 19.12
C ASN A 528 32.47 -20.96 19.56
N GLU A 529 31.51 -20.80 18.63
CA GLU A 529 30.07 -20.80 18.93
C GLU A 529 29.61 -22.14 19.39
N ILE A 530 30.06 -23.24 18.76
CA ILE A 530 29.78 -24.59 19.22
C ILE A 530 30.34 -24.82 20.62
N LYS A 531 31.57 -24.33 20.93
CA LYS A 531 32.15 -24.40 22.27
C LYS A 531 31.35 -23.58 23.28
N ARG A 532 30.89 -22.39 22.92
CA ARG A 532 30.07 -21.53 23.79
C ARG A 532 28.70 -22.16 24.07
N LEU A 533 28.04 -22.69 23.05
CA LEU A 533 26.78 -23.42 23.19
C LEU A 533 26.93 -24.70 24.00
N LYS A 534 28.09 -25.38 23.89
CA LYS A 534 28.42 -26.59 24.70
C LYS A 534 28.94 -26.27 26.09
N GLY A 535 29.43 -25.05 26.33
CA GLY A 535 30.06 -24.64 27.60
C GLY A 535 29.16 -23.85 28.54
N GLU A 536 28.03 -23.33 28.08
CA GLU A 536 26.96 -22.88 28.95
C GLU A 536 26.38 -24.15 29.58
N ALA A 537 26.73 -24.38 30.85
CA ALA A 537 26.22 -25.52 31.59
C ALA A 537 24.70 -25.54 31.54
N PHE A 538 24.17 -26.43 30.76
CA PHE A 538 22.75 -26.69 30.69
C PHE A 538 22.35 -27.31 32.03
N ASP A 539 21.47 -26.65 32.75
CA ASP A 539 20.83 -27.27 33.89
C ASP A 539 19.80 -28.26 33.36
N ARG A 540 20.25 -29.53 33.25
CA ARG A 540 19.45 -30.63 32.70
C ARG A 540 18.08 -30.79 33.38
N ASP A 541 17.96 -30.36 34.62
CA ASP A 541 16.71 -30.49 35.36
C ASP A 541 15.70 -29.37 35.00
N GLN A 542 16.15 -28.22 34.50
CA GLN A 542 15.28 -27.19 33.98
C GLN A 542 14.83 -27.48 32.55
N ASP A 543 15.68 -28.09 31.73
CA ASP A 543 15.37 -28.40 30.33
C ASP A 543 14.49 -29.64 30.12
N LEU A 544 14.41 -30.51 31.14
CA LEU A 544 13.50 -31.65 31.19
C LEU A 544 12.10 -31.28 31.71
N GLN A 545 11.86 -30.03 32.02
CA GLN A 545 10.48 -29.58 32.22
C GLN A 545 9.71 -29.85 30.92
N PRO A 546 8.61 -30.60 30.97
CA PRO A 546 7.88 -30.92 29.76
C PRO A 546 7.47 -29.64 29.08
N LEU A 547 7.79 -29.50 27.79
CA LEU A 547 7.34 -28.48 26.84
C LEU A 547 5.81 -28.35 26.78
N VAL A 548 5.09 -28.95 27.71
CA VAL A 548 3.64 -29.12 27.72
C VAL A 548 3.08 -28.68 29.06
N ASN A 549 3.18 -27.40 29.37
CA ASN A 549 2.26 -26.86 30.34
C ASN A 549 1.18 -26.01 29.60
N PHE A 550 0.41 -26.66 28.73
CA PHE A 550 -0.85 -26.11 28.18
C PHE A 550 -1.95 -25.98 29.27
N THR A 551 -1.63 -26.15 30.53
CA THR A 551 -2.57 -26.17 31.65
C THR A 551 -3.09 -24.77 32.02
N LYS A 552 -2.37 -23.69 31.65
CA LYS A 552 -2.80 -22.34 31.93
C LYS A 552 -3.39 -21.69 30.69
N PRO A 553 -4.67 -21.28 30.72
CA PRO A 553 -5.33 -20.70 29.57
C PRO A 553 -4.79 -19.33 29.21
N ILE A 554 -5.06 -18.92 27.97
CA ILE A 554 -4.86 -17.57 27.48
C ILE A 554 -6.14 -17.08 26.81
N ILE A 555 -6.49 -15.82 27.02
CA ILE A 555 -7.61 -15.15 26.36
C ILE A 555 -7.01 -14.07 25.46
N ALA A 556 -7.10 -14.27 24.13
CA ALA A 556 -6.60 -13.30 23.18
C ALA A 556 -7.75 -12.81 22.25
N LYS A 557 -7.76 -11.53 21.94
CA LYS A 557 -8.77 -10.88 21.09
C LYS A 557 -8.14 -9.91 20.11
N ASN A 558 -8.74 -9.81 18.93
CA ASN A 558 -8.48 -8.69 18.06
C ASN A 558 -9.18 -7.43 18.59
N ALA A 559 -8.64 -6.26 18.29
CA ALA A 559 -9.21 -5.01 18.75
C ALA A 559 -10.66 -4.80 18.31
N TYR A 560 -11.06 -5.32 17.15
CA TYR A 560 -12.43 -5.19 16.63
C TYR A 560 -13.45 -6.16 17.25
N ASP A 561 -13.03 -7.08 18.13
CA ASP A 561 -13.90 -8.02 18.86
C ASP A 561 -14.46 -7.40 20.16
N TYR A 562 -14.58 -6.07 20.20
CA TYR A 562 -15.12 -5.34 21.34
C TYR A 562 -16.63 -5.64 21.54
N THR A 563 -17.06 -5.64 22.80
CA THR A 563 -18.49 -5.77 23.17
C THR A 563 -19.23 -4.45 22.94
N SER A 564 -18.58 -3.34 23.24
CA SER A 564 -19.09 -1.97 23.03
C SER A 564 -17.94 -0.98 22.96
N TYR A 565 -18.21 0.24 22.50
CA TYR A 565 -17.24 1.33 22.51
C TYR A 565 -17.87 2.65 22.97
N THR A 566 -17.04 3.58 23.36
CA THR A 566 -17.43 4.95 23.68
C THR A 566 -16.75 5.89 22.71
N LYS A 567 -17.52 6.81 22.12
CA LYS A 567 -17.01 7.86 21.24
C LYS A 567 -16.11 8.83 22.00
N ALA A 568 -15.23 9.51 21.29
CA ALA A 568 -14.49 10.61 21.86
C ALA A 568 -15.41 11.77 22.26
N PRO A 569 -15.19 12.41 23.41
CA PRO A 569 -15.95 13.59 23.79
C PRO A 569 -15.74 14.71 22.76
N ALA A 570 -16.83 15.34 22.32
CA ALA A 570 -16.75 16.46 21.39
C ALA A 570 -16.55 17.79 22.13
N PRO A 571 -15.77 18.73 21.57
CA PRO A 571 -15.82 20.13 21.97
C PRO A 571 -17.23 20.68 21.78
N LYS A 572 -17.59 21.69 22.60
CA LYS A 572 -18.92 22.31 22.54
C LYS A 572 -19.23 22.77 21.10
N GLY A 573 -20.33 22.24 20.53
CA GLY A 573 -20.77 22.57 19.16
C GLY A 573 -20.21 21.67 18.04
N GLN A 574 -19.40 20.65 18.36
CA GLN A 574 -18.91 19.66 17.40
C GLN A 574 -19.52 18.27 17.65
N ALA A 575 -19.59 17.44 16.62
CA ALA A 575 -20.02 16.05 16.75
C ALA A 575 -18.93 15.20 17.43
N ALA A 576 -19.35 14.23 18.26
CA ALA A 576 -18.44 13.27 18.86
C ALA A 576 -17.74 12.45 17.76
N GLN A 577 -16.42 12.22 17.92
CA GLN A 577 -15.66 11.46 16.94
C GLN A 577 -15.87 9.94 17.17
N GLU A 578 -16.12 9.23 16.09
CA GLU A 578 -16.26 7.78 16.06
C GLU A 578 -14.89 7.08 16.07
N ILE A 579 -14.90 5.83 16.52
CA ILE A 579 -13.78 4.92 16.25
C ILE A 579 -13.75 4.56 14.75
N GLU A 580 -12.59 4.22 14.23
CA GLU A 580 -12.42 3.88 12.82
C GLU A 580 -11.78 2.50 12.67
N LEU A 581 -12.40 1.64 11.87
CA LEU A 581 -11.80 0.36 11.48
C LEU A 581 -10.77 0.59 10.36
N LYS A 582 -9.57 0.04 10.53
CA LYS A 582 -8.44 0.15 9.59
C LYS A 582 -8.17 -1.21 8.93
N PRO A 583 -8.83 -1.55 7.81
CA PRO A 583 -8.55 -2.78 7.08
C PRO A 583 -7.14 -2.78 6.46
N LEU A 584 -6.61 -3.97 6.21
CA LEU A 584 -5.26 -4.23 5.68
C LEU A 584 -4.16 -3.63 6.57
N LEU A 585 -4.37 -3.70 7.89
CA LEU A 585 -3.44 -3.18 8.89
C LEU A 585 -3.40 -4.09 10.11
N GLY A 586 -2.17 -4.36 10.58
CA GLY A 586 -1.87 -5.17 11.76
C GLY A 586 -1.91 -6.68 11.52
N HIS A 587 -1.56 -7.44 12.54
CA HIS A 587 -1.61 -8.90 12.54
C HIS A 587 -3.04 -9.43 12.41
N SER A 588 -4.01 -8.65 12.92
CA SER A 588 -5.45 -8.93 12.80
C SER A 588 -6.01 -8.66 11.40
N ASN A 589 -5.25 -8.01 10.51
CA ASN A 589 -5.70 -7.50 9.22
C ASN A 589 -6.85 -6.47 9.29
N LYS A 590 -7.14 -5.96 10.51
CA LYS A 590 -8.24 -5.00 10.75
C LYS A 590 -8.09 -4.34 12.13
N ALA A 591 -7.15 -3.42 12.24
CA ALA A 591 -6.93 -2.68 13.48
C ALA A 591 -8.04 -1.64 13.75
N VAL A 592 -8.09 -1.07 14.97
CA VAL A 592 -9.09 -0.08 15.40
C VAL A 592 -8.39 1.21 15.81
N LYS A 593 -8.65 2.29 15.09
CA LYS A 593 -8.16 3.64 15.44
C LYS A 593 -9.11 4.32 16.42
N LEU A 594 -8.56 4.82 17.51
CA LEU A 594 -9.27 5.53 18.55
C LEU A 594 -8.87 7.02 18.54
N PRO A 595 -9.81 7.93 18.39
CA PRO A 595 -9.57 9.33 18.70
C PRO A 595 -9.40 9.51 20.21
N LYS A 596 -8.70 10.56 20.63
CA LYS A 596 -8.44 10.88 22.04
C LYS A 596 -9.72 10.89 22.87
N GLY A 597 -9.76 10.10 23.93
CA GLY A 597 -10.89 9.97 24.85
C GLY A 597 -11.88 8.86 24.48
N ALA A 598 -11.81 8.29 23.27
CA ALA A 598 -12.58 7.11 22.90
C ALA A 598 -12.08 5.85 23.63
N SER A 599 -12.96 4.86 23.79
CA SER A 599 -12.58 3.60 24.45
C SER A 599 -13.29 2.38 23.85
N LEU A 600 -12.61 1.23 23.91
CA LEU A 600 -13.15 -0.09 23.60
C LEU A 600 -13.42 -0.82 24.92
N ARG A 601 -14.51 -1.58 24.97
CA ARG A 601 -14.91 -2.39 26.11
C ARG A 601 -15.06 -3.84 25.67
N TYR A 602 -14.43 -4.74 26.41
CA TYR A 602 -14.52 -6.19 26.20
C TYR A 602 -15.08 -6.85 27.44
N LYS A 603 -16.06 -7.73 27.27
CA LYS A 603 -16.60 -8.57 28.34
C LYS A 603 -16.26 -10.02 28.05
N PHE A 604 -15.80 -10.74 29.05
CA PHE A 604 -15.49 -12.16 28.96
C PHE A 604 -15.73 -12.83 30.31
N ALA A 605 -15.81 -14.16 30.28
CA ALA A 605 -15.86 -14.98 31.48
C ALA A 605 -14.53 -15.74 31.63
N SER A 606 -14.05 -15.90 32.84
CA SER A 606 -12.92 -16.75 33.18
C SER A 606 -13.24 -17.59 34.42
N SER A 607 -12.91 -18.87 34.37
CA SER A 607 -12.92 -19.76 35.53
C SER A 607 -11.54 -19.84 36.20
N GLN A 608 -10.56 -19.10 35.70
CA GLN A 608 -9.22 -19.09 36.24
C GLN A 608 -9.07 -18.02 37.31
N ILE A 609 -8.45 -18.40 38.42
CA ILE A 609 -8.13 -17.53 39.55
C ILE A 609 -6.62 -17.39 39.63
N GLY A 610 -6.12 -16.18 39.84
CA GLY A 610 -4.70 -15.93 40.06
C GLY A 610 -4.15 -14.81 39.18
N ASP A 611 -2.83 -14.73 39.16
CA ASP A 611 -2.12 -13.71 38.39
C ASP A 611 -2.13 -14.06 36.90
N ALA A 612 -2.35 -13.02 36.10
CA ALA A 612 -2.29 -13.08 34.66
C ALA A 612 -1.49 -11.90 34.10
N ARG A 613 -0.81 -12.10 33.00
CA ARG A 613 -0.13 -11.06 32.24
C ARG A 613 -1.06 -10.51 31.16
N PHE A 614 -1.47 -9.25 31.31
CA PHE A 614 -2.15 -8.54 30.23
C PHE A 614 -1.12 -7.95 29.28
N THR A 615 -1.28 -8.19 27.97
CA THR A 615 -0.42 -7.63 26.92
C THR A 615 -1.29 -6.90 25.89
N LEU A 616 -0.98 -5.64 25.62
CA LEU A 616 -1.61 -4.81 24.61
C LEU A 616 -0.68 -4.64 23.40
N ALA A 617 -1.19 -4.86 22.20
CA ALA A 617 -0.52 -4.63 20.93
C ALA A 617 -1.15 -3.45 20.20
N VAL A 618 -0.33 -2.47 19.85
CA VAL A 618 -0.73 -1.23 19.15
C VAL A 618 0.13 -1.06 17.91
N ILE A 619 -0.45 -0.57 16.82
CA ILE A 619 0.29 -0.27 15.59
C ILE A 619 1.26 0.88 15.86
N PRO A 620 2.54 0.72 15.54
CA PRO A 620 3.55 1.74 15.77
C PRO A 620 3.27 3.04 14.99
N SER A 621 3.50 4.18 15.62
CA SER A 621 3.37 5.50 15.00
C SER A 621 4.73 6.17 14.78
N TYR A 622 5.70 5.42 14.27
CA TYR A 622 7.11 5.90 14.18
C TYR A 622 7.28 7.18 13.37
N LEU A 623 6.42 7.37 12.38
CA LEU A 623 6.49 8.48 11.43
C LEU A 623 5.58 9.65 11.82
N SER A 624 4.87 9.54 12.95
CA SER A 624 4.04 10.60 13.48
C SER A 624 4.87 11.59 14.30
N ASN A 625 4.63 12.89 14.10
CA ASN A 625 5.20 13.97 14.91
C ASN A 625 4.59 14.07 16.31
N ALA A 626 3.61 13.22 16.64
CA ALA A 626 3.01 13.18 17.98
C ALA A 626 4.06 12.88 19.05
N LYS A 627 4.09 13.69 20.11
CA LYS A 627 5.05 13.52 21.22
C LYS A 627 4.73 12.29 22.08
N ASN A 628 3.45 11.96 22.22
CA ASN A 628 2.95 10.87 23.06
C ASN A 628 1.94 10.04 22.30
N MET A 629 1.86 8.76 22.64
CA MET A 629 0.83 7.84 22.24
C MET A 629 0.47 6.98 23.46
N ARG A 630 -0.34 7.53 24.37
CA ARG A 630 -0.71 6.88 25.62
C ARG A 630 -2.07 6.22 25.53
N VAL A 631 -2.15 5.07 26.18
CA VAL A 631 -3.37 4.29 26.33
C VAL A 631 -3.55 3.97 27.80
N SER A 632 -4.75 4.07 28.33
CA SER A 632 -5.08 3.54 29.64
C SER A 632 -5.89 2.26 29.53
N VAL A 633 -5.56 1.28 30.35
CA VAL A 633 -6.26 0.00 30.44
C VAL A 633 -6.74 -0.18 31.88
N SER A 634 -8.04 -0.44 32.06
CA SER A 634 -8.61 -0.87 33.33
C SER A 634 -9.29 -2.22 33.19
N ILE A 635 -9.17 -3.05 34.23
CA ILE A 635 -9.79 -4.36 34.33
C ILE A 635 -10.67 -4.31 35.58
N ASP A 636 -11.96 -4.67 35.44
CA ASP A 636 -12.96 -4.70 36.52
C ASP A 636 -13.06 -3.44 37.37
N ASN A 637 -12.99 -2.28 36.72
CA ASN A 637 -12.98 -0.95 37.40
C ASN A 637 -11.79 -0.69 38.33
N ALA A 638 -10.72 -1.51 38.27
CA ALA A 638 -9.47 -1.19 38.95
C ALA A 638 -8.87 0.12 38.42
N GLN A 639 -7.92 0.69 39.19
CA GLN A 639 -7.19 1.89 38.74
C GLN A 639 -6.55 1.66 37.37
N PRO A 640 -6.78 2.55 36.40
CA PRO A 640 -6.26 2.37 35.06
C PRO A 640 -4.72 2.38 35.02
N VAL A 641 -4.12 1.40 34.38
CA VAL A 641 -2.70 1.40 34.04
C VAL A 641 -2.50 2.20 32.76
N VAL A 642 -1.59 3.19 32.80
CA VAL A 642 -1.26 4.02 31.64
C VAL A 642 -0.02 3.47 30.94
N CYS A 643 -0.17 3.09 29.69
CA CYS A 643 0.90 2.59 28.83
C CYS A 643 1.33 3.66 27.83
N GLN A 644 2.64 3.97 27.75
CA GLN A 644 3.22 4.78 26.67
C GLN A 644 3.57 3.85 25.50
N MET A 645 2.91 4.05 24.36
CA MET A 645 3.05 3.22 23.17
C MET A 645 3.96 3.85 22.09
N LYS A 646 4.45 5.08 22.31
CA LYS A 646 5.44 5.73 21.44
C LYS A 646 6.83 5.21 21.80
N GLU A 647 7.48 4.59 20.83
CA GLU A 647 8.85 4.09 20.94
C GLU A 647 9.82 5.00 20.17
N ASP A 648 11.05 5.10 20.65
CA ASP A 648 12.16 5.71 19.90
C ASP A 648 12.68 4.69 18.88
N THR A 649 12.56 5.01 17.59
CA THR A 649 12.99 4.13 16.49
C THR A 649 14.48 3.80 16.50
N SER A 650 15.31 4.59 17.17
CA SER A 650 16.75 4.32 17.33
C SER A 650 17.03 3.33 18.46
N SER A 651 16.10 3.12 19.38
CA SER A 651 16.22 2.17 20.49
C SER A 651 16.09 0.72 20.02
N LYS A 652 16.52 -0.23 20.86
CA LYS A 652 16.32 -1.65 20.62
C LYS A 652 14.83 -1.99 20.49
N ASP A 653 14.02 -1.54 21.44
CA ASP A 653 12.57 -1.78 21.48
C ASP A 653 11.86 -1.15 20.27
N GLY A 654 12.27 0.05 19.85
CA GLY A 654 11.75 0.69 18.66
C GLY A 654 12.05 -0.10 17.39
N LYS A 655 13.26 -0.68 17.25
CA LYS A 655 13.60 -1.57 16.13
C LYS A 655 12.78 -2.85 16.15
N PHE A 656 12.63 -3.50 17.31
CA PHE A 656 11.76 -4.67 17.44
C PHE A 656 10.32 -4.36 17.05
N SER A 657 9.80 -3.21 17.46
CA SER A 657 8.46 -2.75 17.08
C SER A 657 8.31 -2.57 15.56
N ILE A 658 9.36 -2.09 14.87
CA ILE A 658 9.39 -1.99 13.41
C ILE A 658 9.30 -3.39 12.77
N TRP A 659 10.13 -4.33 13.22
CA TRP A 659 10.21 -5.67 12.64
C TRP A 659 8.92 -6.47 12.86
N ARG A 660 8.32 -6.29 14.05
CA ARG A 660 7.07 -6.93 14.44
C ARG A 660 5.82 -6.23 13.86
N GLY A 661 5.91 -4.95 13.51
CA GLY A 661 4.73 -4.15 13.13
C GLY A 661 3.77 -3.86 14.29
N GLN A 662 4.19 -4.09 15.53
CA GLN A 662 3.41 -3.84 16.76
C GLN A 662 4.32 -3.35 17.87
N VAL A 663 3.83 -2.41 18.69
CA VAL A 663 4.38 -2.05 20.00
C VAL A 663 3.63 -2.85 21.04
N LEU A 664 4.35 -3.55 21.91
CA LEU A 664 3.77 -4.32 23.00
C LEU A 664 4.03 -3.63 24.34
N LYS A 665 3.01 -3.60 25.21
CA LYS A 665 3.17 -3.24 26.63
C LYS A 665 2.39 -4.24 27.48
N SER A 666 3.03 -4.73 28.52
CA SER A 666 2.46 -5.72 29.43
C SER A 666 2.46 -5.26 30.87
N PHE A 667 1.49 -5.72 31.65
CA PHE A 667 1.45 -5.58 33.10
C PHE A 667 0.71 -6.78 33.73
N TYR A 668 0.88 -6.99 35.02
CA TYR A 668 0.25 -8.09 35.74
C TYR A 668 -1.05 -7.64 36.39
N VAL A 669 -2.00 -8.56 36.48
CA VAL A 669 -3.30 -8.37 37.12
C VAL A 669 -3.73 -9.69 37.76
N THR A 670 -4.33 -9.61 38.96
CA THR A 670 -4.93 -10.78 39.64
C THR A 670 -6.41 -10.81 39.31
N LEU A 671 -6.89 -11.96 38.81
CA LEU A 671 -8.31 -12.16 38.47
C LEU A 671 -8.91 -13.21 39.41
N LEU A 672 -10.21 -13.07 39.63
CA LEU A 672 -11.07 -14.03 40.30
C LEU A 672 -11.89 -14.81 39.28
N ASP A 673 -12.59 -15.87 39.72
CA ASP A 673 -13.58 -16.54 38.87
C ASP A 673 -14.78 -15.61 38.59
N GLY A 674 -15.26 -15.59 37.36
CA GLY A 674 -16.47 -14.85 37.01
C GLY A 674 -16.39 -14.08 35.68
N TYR A 675 -17.23 -13.01 35.64
CA TYR A 675 -17.33 -12.13 34.50
C TYR A 675 -16.39 -10.91 34.68
N HIS A 676 -15.64 -10.63 33.67
CA HIS A 676 -14.65 -9.56 33.64
C HIS A 676 -14.91 -8.54 32.55
N THR A 677 -14.44 -7.32 32.78
CA THR A 677 -14.54 -6.24 31.81
C THR A 677 -13.19 -5.56 31.65
N ILE A 678 -12.66 -5.54 30.43
CA ILE A 678 -11.48 -4.72 30.06
C ILE A 678 -11.96 -3.47 29.36
N VAL A 679 -11.45 -2.31 29.77
CA VAL A 679 -11.66 -1.03 29.06
C VAL A 679 -10.31 -0.49 28.61
N ILE A 680 -10.15 -0.30 27.31
CA ILE A 680 -8.95 0.28 26.68
C ILE A 680 -9.33 1.66 26.15
N LYS A 681 -8.73 2.73 26.69
CA LYS A 681 -9.06 4.12 26.35
C LYS A 681 -7.85 4.86 25.80
N ALA A 682 -8.01 5.54 24.67
CA ALA A 682 -6.99 6.41 24.11
C ALA A 682 -6.87 7.70 24.92
N LEU A 683 -5.67 8.04 25.38
CA LEU A 683 -5.36 9.29 26.08
C LEU A 683 -4.80 10.36 25.14
N ASP A 684 -4.29 9.94 23.99
CA ASP A 684 -3.78 10.80 22.93
C ASP A 684 -4.42 10.39 21.59
N ASP A 685 -4.27 11.23 20.58
CA ASP A 685 -4.72 10.93 19.23
C ASP A 685 -3.81 9.89 18.54
N ASN A 686 -4.27 9.32 17.43
CA ASN A 686 -3.54 8.35 16.60
C ASN A 686 -3.21 7.02 17.27
N VAL A 687 -3.93 6.64 18.31
CA VAL A 687 -3.86 5.31 18.89
C VAL A 687 -4.59 4.32 17.98
N ILE A 688 -3.87 3.32 17.48
CA ILE A 688 -4.43 2.26 16.62
C ILE A 688 -4.17 0.91 17.30
N ILE A 689 -5.22 0.34 17.90
CA ILE A 689 -5.14 -0.93 18.62
C ILE A 689 -5.30 -2.09 17.64
N ASP A 690 -4.43 -3.09 17.75
CA ASP A 690 -4.47 -4.30 16.92
C ASP A 690 -5.02 -5.51 17.66
N GLN A 691 -4.40 -5.89 18.78
CA GLN A 691 -4.75 -7.08 19.56
C GLN A 691 -4.46 -6.86 21.05
N TRP A 692 -5.02 -7.74 21.88
CA TRP A 692 -4.65 -7.89 23.28
C TRP A 692 -4.75 -9.34 23.71
N ALA A 693 -3.98 -9.71 24.74
CA ALA A 693 -4.07 -11.01 25.40
C ALA A 693 -4.00 -10.87 26.91
N LEU A 694 -4.63 -11.82 27.59
CA LEU A 694 -4.57 -12.04 29.02
C LEU A 694 -4.12 -13.49 29.22
N ASP A 695 -2.88 -13.67 29.63
CA ASP A 695 -2.23 -14.96 29.78
C ASP A 695 -2.06 -15.32 31.24
N PHE A 696 -2.64 -16.43 31.67
CA PHE A 696 -2.50 -16.98 33.02
C PHE A 696 -1.17 -17.72 33.22
N ASP A 697 -0.43 -17.99 32.16
CA ASP A 697 0.97 -18.33 32.21
C ASP A 697 1.82 -17.08 32.03
N VAL A 698 2.24 -16.48 33.14
CA VAL A 698 2.90 -15.19 33.15
C VAL A 698 4.29 -15.21 32.51
N ASP A 699 4.92 -16.37 32.43
CA ASP A 699 6.26 -16.60 31.89
C ASP A 699 6.24 -17.03 30.41
N ARG A 700 5.06 -17.36 29.87
CA ARG A 700 4.93 -17.81 28.50
C ARG A 700 5.34 -16.73 27.53
N GLU A 701 6.16 -17.07 26.55
CA GLU A 701 6.57 -16.19 25.45
C GLU A 701 5.92 -16.63 24.15
N TYR A 702 5.45 -15.68 23.35
CA TYR A 702 4.88 -15.90 22.01
C TYR A 702 5.02 -14.67 21.15
N TYR A 703 5.12 -14.93 19.86
CA TYR A 703 5.19 -13.85 18.86
C TYR A 703 3.80 -13.50 18.30
N VAL A 704 3.01 -14.50 17.95
CA VAL A 704 1.67 -14.33 17.37
C VAL A 704 0.61 -14.51 18.45
N PHE A 705 -0.26 -13.50 18.63
CA PHE A 705 -1.38 -13.62 19.56
C PHE A 705 -2.27 -14.80 19.17
N PRO A 706 -2.56 -15.76 20.06
CA PRO A 706 -3.34 -16.96 19.77
C PRO A 706 -4.84 -16.65 19.79
N VAL A 707 -5.30 -15.75 18.92
CA VAL A 707 -6.70 -15.39 18.78
C VAL A 707 -7.44 -16.55 18.12
N LEU A 708 -8.35 -17.18 18.89
CA LEU A 708 -9.26 -18.20 18.37
C LEU A 708 -10.29 -17.55 17.46
N LYS A 709 -10.52 -18.14 16.29
CA LYS A 709 -11.54 -17.71 15.33
C LYS A 709 -12.93 -18.22 15.73
#